data_ffd92af694846e8845bd82c6b096cdd6
#
_entry.id   ffd92af694846e8845bd82c6b096cdd6
#
_cell.length_a   1.000
_cell.length_b   1.000
_cell.length_c   1.000
_cell.angle_alpha   90.00
_cell.angle_beta   90.00
_cell.angle_gamma   90.00
#
_symmetry.space_group_name_H-M   'P 1'
#
loop_
_entity.id
_entity.type
_entity.pdbx_description
1 polymer ?
#
loop_
_entity_poly.entity_id
_entity_poly.type
_entity_poly.pdbx_seq_one_letter_code
_entity_poly.pdbx_strand_id
1 'polypeptide(L)'
;MRRFSLLLTAWCLVAICAFAIQGHKTKIQHFGEEDGFSSALVVHMIQDSNGYIWLATWDGLRRYDGYRFETFKARPGDRSPLESNRINYVEETPDHQIVCWSNDKYYLFNPQTVQFSLYNNKVKPHVYHPSARAIATIKKIKEYQNIEFKILLEDKQGGIWVNSHRGLERISEMSAPITTLKDSPQEEVVSALYADDKGCLWVADKSGYIRLINKNKQMQYLTASGSLSNTRMPFGYAAYCIYKDSKGQMWMGTKPDGLFRLTPYQGGYQVEHFLNDPEDAFSINCNSVYDIAEDAHNRMVIATYGGGLNIAEQLSNGKTRFLHCGNVLKQYPHKGLKSRCLSMMPDGTLLFGTNDGLYTTSLNNPYEKMVFYINNRRPNDAHSISNNFVTEILKTKSGRFYITTSGGGTNVILSHQLLCDTIQFQHFSVDEGISSDMNQTLAEDKNGNVWIVSAGSLSMVNPKTGLATNYWNLISDAGELFTEATPAVLSNGTLVFCTTLGILPINPNEMKKSNFVPRIVFNCAQEVFLSPDEKDFSIRFAALDYNKNEEIVYAYKLDGIDSEWRYTRSNELNYARLAPGDYTLHIKSTNGDGVWTNNEQTIVLHRSASFNETPWAWMLYGLLITCFVIGGLSAIRYVRRLKRELKNVQLTSKEQIELLGERIKELLPINEEVKEITEESETLSPDDRLFASRVKEYVEKNIDNADLSVIDIAQAMYVSRTVLFVRMKHIFNSSPNNYVLNTRINYAKKLLLTTDWRVSDVAYKSGFSDPKYFSRCFKKLTGVLPREFAEGKK
;
A
#
# COMPACT_ATOMS: atom_id res chain seq x y z
N MET A 1 10.31 -65.98 15.67
CA MET A 1 9.12 -65.08 15.47
C MET A 1 8.88 -64.07 16.60
N ARG A 2 9.03 -64.37 17.89
CA ARG A 2 8.82 -63.37 18.97
C ARG A 2 9.84 -62.22 19.03
N ARG A 3 11.09 -62.38 18.56
CA ARG A 3 12.09 -61.29 18.53
C ARG A 3 11.93 -60.34 17.35
N PHE A 4 11.31 -60.79 16.25
CA PHE A 4 11.00 -59.92 15.11
C PHE A 4 9.77 -59.02 15.37
N SER A 5 8.80 -59.54 16.14
CA SER A 5 7.63 -58.73 16.56
C SER A 5 7.98 -57.62 17.54
N LEU A 6 8.97 -57.85 18.45
CA LEU A 6 9.44 -56.80 19.39
C LEU A 6 10.28 -55.70 18.72
N LEU A 7 11.00 -56.01 17.65
CA LEU A 7 11.71 -55.00 16.85
C LEU A 7 10.76 -54.16 15.97
N LEU A 8 9.71 -54.78 15.42
CA LEU A 8 8.71 -54.06 14.66
C LEU A 8 7.85 -53.13 15.54
N THR A 9 7.55 -53.58 16.78
CA THR A 9 6.80 -52.72 17.73
C THR A 9 7.69 -51.58 18.29
N ALA A 10 9.01 -51.82 18.50
CA ALA A 10 9.96 -50.76 18.86
C ALA A 10 10.13 -49.73 17.72
N TRP A 11 10.15 -50.16 16.47
CA TRP A 11 10.24 -49.28 15.29
C TRP A 11 8.94 -48.49 15.08
N CYS A 12 7.78 -49.10 15.30
CA CYS A 12 6.50 -48.38 15.30
C CYS A 12 6.37 -47.40 16.47
N LEU A 13 6.90 -47.71 17.66
CA LEU A 13 6.91 -46.77 18.79
C LEU A 13 7.87 -45.58 18.55
N VAL A 14 9.02 -45.79 17.89
CA VAL A 14 9.93 -44.69 17.50
C VAL A 14 9.31 -43.81 16.40
N ALA A 15 8.58 -44.40 15.44
CA ALA A 15 7.83 -43.65 14.43
C ALA A 15 6.63 -42.88 15.02
N ILE A 16 6.01 -43.41 16.09
CA ILE A 16 4.89 -42.72 16.77
C ILE A 16 5.37 -41.58 17.69
N CYS A 17 6.60 -41.66 18.22
CA CYS A 17 7.21 -40.58 19.02
C CYS A 17 7.75 -39.42 18.17
N ALA A 18 7.87 -39.56 16.85
CA ALA A 18 8.32 -38.48 15.97
C ALA A 18 7.24 -37.38 15.72
N PHE A 19 6.00 -37.58 16.19
CA PHE A 19 4.90 -36.63 16.00
C PHE A 19 4.69 -35.64 17.16
N ALA A 20 5.54 -35.58 18.15
CA ALA A 20 5.42 -34.67 19.29
C ALA A 20 6.76 -34.19 19.83
N ILE A 21 7.74 -33.97 18.96
CA ILE A 21 8.89 -33.17 19.37
C ILE A 21 8.59 -31.75 18.91
N GLN A 22 8.00 -30.92 19.80
CA GLN A 22 8.15 -29.48 19.70
C GLN A 22 9.65 -29.18 19.78
N GLY A 23 10.32 -29.23 18.65
CA GLY A 23 11.71 -28.81 18.53
C GLY A 23 11.76 -27.31 18.78
N HIS A 24 12.41 -26.87 19.84
CA HIS A 24 12.77 -25.47 20.01
C HIS A 24 13.74 -25.14 18.87
N LYS A 25 13.28 -24.34 17.90
CA LYS A 25 14.15 -23.83 16.84
C LYS A 25 14.80 -22.55 17.35
N THR A 26 16.10 -22.42 17.18
CA THR A 26 16.85 -21.21 17.54
C THR A 26 16.95 -20.30 16.32
N LYS A 27 16.58 -19.02 16.46
CA LYS A 27 16.86 -17.97 15.49
C LYS A 27 18.21 -17.37 15.83
N ILE A 28 19.13 -17.32 14.88
CA ILE A 28 20.40 -16.61 14.97
C ILE A 28 20.27 -15.35 14.11
N GLN A 29 20.35 -14.20 14.74
CA GLN A 29 20.38 -12.91 14.08
C GLN A 29 21.80 -12.39 14.08
N HIS A 30 22.37 -12.15 12.91
CA HIS A 30 23.69 -11.57 12.72
C HIS A 30 23.54 -10.05 12.59
N PHE A 31 24.50 -9.31 13.15
CA PHE A 31 24.54 -7.84 13.03
C PHE A 31 25.77 -7.42 12.24
N GLY A 32 25.53 -6.70 11.15
CA GLY A 32 26.54 -6.23 10.20
C GLY A 32 26.49 -4.73 9.88
N GLU A 33 27.19 -4.35 8.84
CA GLU A 33 27.25 -2.96 8.39
C GLU A 33 25.89 -2.42 7.94
N GLU A 34 25.02 -3.28 7.41
CA GLU A 34 23.63 -2.94 7.02
C GLU A 34 22.77 -2.54 8.22
N ASP A 35 23.06 -3.08 9.41
CA ASP A 35 22.38 -2.71 10.66
C ASP A 35 23.01 -1.47 11.32
N GLY A 36 24.00 -0.84 10.68
CA GLY A 36 24.81 0.23 11.26
C GLY A 36 25.85 -0.27 12.26
N PHE A 37 26.13 -1.59 12.27
CA PHE A 37 27.13 -2.19 13.12
C PHE A 37 28.41 -2.47 12.31
N SER A 38 29.39 -1.55 12.36
CA SER A 38 30.71 -1.83 11.87
C SER A 38 31.39 -2.87 12.77
N SER A 39 32.33 -3.66 12.24
CA SER A 39 33.03 -4.79 12.89
C SER A 39 33.88 -4.39 14.12
N ALA A 40 33.45 -3.44 14.92
CA ALA A 40 34.11 -3.04 16.15
C ALA A 40 34.01 -4.15 17.21
N LEU A 41 35.11 -4.42 17.88
CA LEU A 41 35.13 -5.41 18.96
C LEU A 41 34.19 -4.97 20.10
N VAL A 42 33.18 -5.80 20.40
CA VAL A 42 32.31 -5.62 21.57
C VAL A 42 32.95 -6.24 22.80
N VAL A 43 33.14 -5.42 23.83
CA VAL A 43 33.82 -5.85 25.04
C VAL A 43 32.83 -6.16 26.17
N HIS A 44 31.81 -5.33 26.31
CA HIS A 44 30.79 -5.44 27.37
C HIS A 44 29.42 -4.99 26.83
N MET A 45 28.35 -5.54 27.41
CA MET A 45 26.97 -5.21 27.06
C MET A 45 26.10 -5.20 28.29
N ILE A 46 25.09 -4.30 28.27
CA ILE A 46 24.01 -4.29 29.27
C ILE A 46 22.68 -4.02 28.56
N GLN A 47 21.59 -4.39 29.22
CA GLN A 47 20.27 -3.88 28.92
C GLN A 47 19.84 -2.94 30.04
N ASP A 48 19.57 -1.67 29.69
CA ASP A 48 19.17 -0.66 30.67
C ASP A 48 17.72 -0.87 31.19
N SER A 49 17.32 -0.03 32.12
CA SER A 49 15.98 -0.06 32.70
C SER A 49 14.90 0.33 31.69
N ASN A 50 15.24 1.16 30.71
CA ASN A 50 14.37 1.53 29.60
C ASN A 50 14.20 0.42 28.57
N GLY A 51 15.12 -0.57 28.59
CA GLY A 51 15.10 -1.69 27.68
C GLY A 51 16.10 -1.61 26.53
N TYR A 52 16.80 -0.50 26.32
CA TYR A 52 17.85 -0.38 25.32
C TYR A 52 19.03 -1.32 25.59
N ILE A 53 19.66 -1.82 24.55
CA ILE A 53 20.92 -2.56 24.66
C ILE A 53 22.07 -1.58 24.45
N TRP A 54 22.98 -1.49 25.43
CA TRP A 54 24.17 -0.67 25.36
C TRP A 54 25.41 -1.55 25.17
N LEU A 55 26.28 -1.13 24.29
CA LEU A 55 27.51 -1.85 23.94
C LEU A 55 28.73 -0.96 24.17
N ALA A 56 29.65 -1.46 24.95
CA ALA A 56 31.01 -0.92 25.05
C ALA A 56 31.85 -1.48 23.90
N THR A 57 32.32 -0.62 23.00
CA THR A 57 33.11 -1.04 21.85
C THR A 57 34.43 -0.25 21.73
N TRP A 58 35.36 -0.73 20.94
CA TRP A 58 36.58 -0.03 20.65
C TRP A 58 36.43 1.19 19.74
N ASP A 59 35.21 1.40 19.17
CA ASP A 59 34.85 2.55 18.33
C ASP A 59 33.68 3.35 18.95
N GLY A 60 33.62 3.49 20.25
CA GLY A 60 32.65 4.29 20.97
C GLY A 60 31.65 3.48 21.77
N LEU A 61 30.78 4.20 22.46
CA LEU A 61 29.58 3.67 23.13
C LEU A 61 28.47 3.53 22.09
N ARG A 62 27.81 2.37 22.07
CA ARG A 62 26.71 2.14 21.13
C ARG A 62 25.42 1.81 21.87
N ARG A 63 24.31 2.23 21.28
CA ARG A 63 22.95 1.92 21.75
C ARG A 63 22.16 1.25 20.63
N TYR A 64 21.51 0.15 20.92
CA TYR A 64 20.63 -0.57 20.01
C TYR A 64 19.18 -0.47 20.46
N ASP A 65 18.27 -0.11 19.55
CA ASP A 65 16.84 0.10 19.81
C ASP A 65 15.95 -0.99 19.21
N GLY A 66 16.55 -2.07 18.71
CA GLY A 66 15.84 -3.14 17.99
C GLY A 66 15.89 -2.99 16.48
N TYR A 67 16.18 -1.81 15.95
CA TYR A 67 16.22 -1.54 14.52
C TYR A 67 17.62 -1.15 14.04
N ARG A 68 18.38 -0.39 14.85
CA ARG A 68 19.70 0.10 14.46
C ARG A 68 20.59 0.40 15.64
N PHE A 69 21.87 0.45 15.34
CA PHE A 69 22.91 0.88 16.29
C PHE A 69 23.20 2.37 16.12
N GLU A 70 23.09 3.11 17.19
CA GLU A 70 23.52 4.49 17.30
C GLU A 70 24.87 4.55 18.00
N THR A 71 25.86 5.25 17.42
CA THR A 71 27.23 5.30 17.94
C THR A 71 27.55 6.68 18.49
N PHE A 72 28.01 6.71 19.75
CA PHE A 72 28.41 7.87 20.50
C PHE A 72 29.91 7.85 20.71
N LYS A 73 30.61 8.83 20.17
CA LYS A 73 32.06 8.94 20.27
C LYS A 73 32.54 10.40 20.21
N ALA A 74 33.70 10.70 20.80
CA ALA A 74 34.34 11.98 20.68
C ALA A 74 34.95 12.12 19.28
N ARG A 75 34.78 13.28 18.67
CA ARG A 75 35.39 13.66 17.37
C ARG A 75 36.41 14.77 17.57
N PRO A 76 37.41 14.90 16.69
CA PRO A 76 38.32 16.04 16.71
C PRO A 76 37.54 17.37 16.64
N GLY A 77 37.75 18.25 17.62
CA GLY A 77 37.06 19.53 17.74
C GLY A 77 35.87 19.53 18.70
N ASP A 78 35.41 18.36 19.17
CA ASP A 78 34.33 18.26 20.17
C ASP A 78 34.84 18.71 21.54
N ARG A 79 33.99 19.34 22.34
CA ARG A 79 34.27 19.66 23.76
C ARG A 79 34.07 18.47 24.70
N SER A 80 34.22 17.25 24.19
CA SER A 80 34.03 16.02 24.96
C SER A 80 35.24 15.77 25.87
N PRO A 81 35.07 15.46 27.16
CA PRO A 81 36.17 15.05 28.02
C PRO A 81 36.64 13.61 27.76
N LEU A 82 36.02 12.86 26.86
CA LEU A 82 36.38 11.49 26.53
C LEU A 82 37.71 11.46 25.79
N GLU A 83 38.73 10.91 26.44
CA GLU A 83 40.12 10.88 25.93
C GLU A 83 40.33 9.82 24.86
N SER A 84 39.52 8.76 24.84
CA SER A 84 39.60 7.68 23.88
C SER A 84 38.21 7.12 23.59
N ASN A 85 37.94 6.83 22.31
CA ASN A 85 36.71 6.15 21.91
C ASN A 85 36.70 4.65 22.24
N ARG A 86 37.78 4.12 22.76
CA ARG A 86 37.84 2.74 23.21
C ARG A 86 37.13 2.59 24.56
N ILE A 87 35.87 2.15 24.53
CA ILE A 87 35.08 1.92 25.73
C ILE A 87 35.22 0.45 26.12
N ASN A 88 35.65 0.22 27.36
CA ASN A 88 35.90 -1.13 27.86
C ASN A 88 34.76 -1.67 28.75
N TYR A 89 33.89 -0.78 29.24
CA TYR A 89 32.82 -1.16 30.15
C TYR A 89 31.68 -0.14 30.07
N VAL A 90 30.43 -0.61 30.28
CA VAL A 90 29.25 0.22 30.37
C VAL A 90 28.33 -0.33 31.46
N GLU A 91 27.69 0.54 32.23
CA GLU A 91 26.76 0.20 33.28
C GLU A 91 25.68 1.29 33.43
N GLU A 92 24.49 0.90 33.90
CA GLU A 92 23.45 1.82 34.36
C GLU A 92 23.60 2.04 35.88
N THR A 93 23.63 3.30 36.26
CA THR A 93 23.64 3.70 37.69
C THR A 93 22.26 3.50 38.33
N PRO A 94 22.15 3.48 39.68
CA PRO A 94 20.85 3.44 40.35
C PRO A 94 19.92 4.62 39.95
N ASP A 95 20.49 5.73 39.53
CA ASP A 95 19.76 6.92 39.06
C ASP A 95 19.43 6.85 37.54
N HIS A 96 19.52 5.66 36.97
CA HIS A 96 19.21 5.39 35.53
C HIS A 96 20.07 6.17 34.54
N GLN A 97 21.30 6.53 34.91
CA GLN A 97 22.26 7.17 34.01
C GLN A 97 23.25 6.12 33.48
N ILE A 98 23.78 6.37 32.30
CA ILE A 98 24.75 5.46 31.66
C ILE A 98 26.17 5.90 31.97
N VAL A 99 26.92 5.04 32.60
CA VAL A 99 28.35 5.25 32.90
C VAL A 99 29.18 4.31 32.04
N CYS A 100 30.21 4.82 31.40
CA CYS A 100 31.18 4.05 30.65
C CYS A 100 32.60 4.25 31.18
N TRP A 101 33.47 3.26 30.95
CA TRP A 101 34.86 3.27 31.37
C TRP A 101 35.81 3.23 30.16
N SER A 102 36.72 4.19 30.12
CA SER A 102 37.76 4.34 29.08
C SER A 102 39.03 4.93 29.69
N ASN A 103 40.19 4.37 29.36
CA ASN A 103 41.51 4.85 29.83
C ASN A 103 41.54 5.15 31.32
N ASP A 104 41.17 4.16 32.15
CA ASP A 104 41.15 4.23 33.60
C ASP A 104 40.28 5.33 34.22
N LYS A 105 39.41 5.96 33.44
CA LYS A 105 38.44 6.96 33.88
C LYS A 105 37.02 6.54 33.62
N TYR A 106 36.09 6.97 34.49
CA TYR A 106 34.68 6.82 34.30
C TYR A 106 34.05 8.08 33.69
N TYR A 107 33.16 7.90 32.78
CA TYR A 107 32.43 8.97 32.11
C TYR A 107 30.92 8.68 32.20
N LEU A 108 30.17 9.73 32.57
CA LEU A 108 28.73 9.73 32.52
C LEU A 108 28.31 10.17 31.11
N PHE A 109 27.47 9.39 30.49
CA PHE A 109 26.88 9.72 29.18
C PHE A 109 25.45 10.19 29.34
N ASN A 110 25.14 11.37 28.81
CA ASN A 110 23.77 11.88 28.74
C ASN A 110 23.23 11.64 27.31
N PRO A 111 22.25 10.73 27.14
CA PRO A 111 21.72 10.43 25.82
C PRO A 111 20.87 11.54 25.19
N GLN A 112 20.37 12.52 25.98
CA GLN A 112 19.59 13.64 25.48
C GLN A 112 20.46 14.73 24.87
N THR A 113 21.58 15.05 25.53
CA THR A 113 22.53 16.06 25.03
C THR A 113 23.66 15.46 24.19
N VAL A 114 23.75 14.12 24.13
CA VAL A 114 24.80 13.37 23.44
C VAL A 114 26.20 13.76 23.94
N GLN A 115 26.33 14.02 25.26
CA GLN A 115 27.55 14.50 25.86
C GLN A 115 28.11 13.56 26.91
N PHE A 116 29.43 13.44 26.94
CA PHE A 116 30.14 12.77 28.02
C PHE A 116 30.60 13.80 29.04
N SER A 117 30.57 13.42 30.32
CA SER A 117 31.16 14.19 31.43
C SER A 117 31.97 13.27 32.32
N LEU A 118 32.98 13.80 33.04
CA LEU A 118 33.75 12.99 33.97
C LEU A 118 32.84 12.53 35.12
N TYR A 119 32.99 11.24 35.50
CA TYR A 119 32.30 10.65 36.66
C TYR A 119 33.28 10.22 37.71
N ASN A 120 33.21 10.88 38.89
CA ASN A 120 34.22 10.74 39.93
C ASN A 120 33.96 9.58 40.88
N ASN A 121 32.77 8.97 40.85
CA ASN A 121 32.46 7.85 41.70
C ASN A 121 33.00 6.55 41.06
N LYS A 122 33.63 5.70 41.88
CA LYS A 122 34.08 4.38 41.44
C LYS A 122 32.89 3.45 41.27
N VAL A 123 32.70 2.93 40.05
CA VAL A 123 31.77 1.86 39.73
C VAL A 123 32.52 0.54 39.90
N LYS A 124 31.94 -0.42 40.62
CA LYS A 124 32.48 -1.78 40.67
C LYS A 124 32.03 -2.50 39.43
N PRO A 125 32.97 -2.87 38.52
CA PRO A 125 32.56 -3.57 37.29
C PRO A 125 31.83 -4.88 37.63
N HIS A 126 30.61 -5.00 37.16
CA HIS A 126 29.84 -6.23 37.23
C HIS A 126 30.31 -7.19 36.15
N VAL A 127 30.86 -8.34 36.54
CA VAL A 127 31.25 -9.40 35.61
C VAL A 127 30.02 -10.21 35.29
N TYR A 128 29.58 -10.15 34.03
CA TYR A 128 28.47 -10.96 33.59
C TYR A 128 28.82 -12.46 33.59
N HIS A 129 27.98 -13.25 34.26
CA HIS A 129 28.09 -14.71 34.30
C HIS A 129 26.90 -15.32 33.55
N PRO A 130 27.11 -15.98 32.39
CA PRO A 130 26.03 -16.61 31.64
C PRO A 130 25.30 -17.67 32.46
N SER A 131 24.00 -17.76 32.32
CA SER A 131 23.19 -18.79 32.94
C SER A 131 23.50 -20.18 32.39
N ALA A 132 23.23 -21.24 33.20
CA ALA A 132 23.37 -22.62 32.74
C ALA A 132 22.50 -22.90 31.49
N ARG A 133 21.34 -22.22 31.40
CA ARG A 133 20.44 -22.27 30.25
C ARG A 133 21.13 -21.73 28.98
N ALA A 134 21.69 -20.52 29.05
CA ALA A 134 22.34 -19.90 27.91
C ALA A 134 23.49 -20.75 27.37
N ILE A 135 24.32 -21.26 28.25
CA ILE A 135 25.43 -22.17 27.88
C ILE A 135 24.89 -23.45 27.23
N ALA A 136 23.85 -24.05 27.80
CA ALA A 136 23.26 -25.27 27.26
C ALA A 136 22.57 -25.03 25.89
N THR A 137 21.92 -23.91 25.71
CA THR A 137 21.28 -23.53 24.43
C THR A 137 22.31 -23.38 23.33
N ILE A 138 23.41 -22.65 23.57
CA ILE A 138 24.45 -22.44 22.54
C ILE A 138 25.17 -23.74 22.20
N LYS A 139 25.48 -24.56 23.17
CA LYS A 139 26.16 -25.87 22.96
C LYS A 139 25.36 -26.85 22.09
N LYS A 140 24.02 -26.70 22.01
CA LYS A 140 23.16 -27.50 21.15
C LYS A 140 23.17 -27.04 19.69
N ILE A 141 23.60 -25.82 19.43
CA ILE A 141 23.62 -25.23 18.09
C ILE A 141 24.86 -25.71 17.36
N LYS A 142 24.68 -26.39 16.23
CA LYS A 142 25.74 -27.02 15.44
C LYS A 142 26.82 -26.00 15.01
N GLU A 143 26.45 -24.81 14.69
CA GLU A 143 27.30 -23.72 14.25
C GLU A 143 28.31 -23.24 15.30
N TYR A 144 28.04 -23.50 16.60
CA TYR A 144 28.91 -23.10 17.73
C TYR A 144 29.73 -24.26 18.34
N GLN A 145 29.63 -25.50 17.82
CA GLN A 145 30.28 -26.64 18.40
C GLN A 145 31.81 -26.60 18.29
N ASN A 146 32.36 -25.93 17.28
CA ASN A 146 33.80 -25.88 16.99
C ASN A 146 34.37 -24.47 16.85
N ILE A 147 33.70 -23.48 17.42
CA ILE A 147 34.18 -22.07 17.38
C ILE A 147 34.29 -21.50 18.78
N GLU A 148 35.27 -20.58 18.94
CA GLU A 148 35.39 -19.78 20.15
C GLU A 148 34.37 -18.66 20.15
N PHE A 149 33.64 -18.53 21.27
CA PHE A 149 32.63 -17.49 21.43
C PHE A 149 32.60 -16.96 22.87
N LYS A 150 32.12 -15.76 23.04
CA LYS A 150 31.86 -15.13 24.35
C LYS A 150 30.40 -14.72 24.45
N ILE A 151 29.69 -15.20 25.48
CA ILE A 151 28.34 -14.73 25.80
C ILE A 151 28.52 -13.39 26.54
N LEU A 152 27.86 -12.35 26.01
CA LEU A 152 27.97 -10.98 26.50
C LEU A 152 26.78 -10.57 27.38
N LEU A 153 25.57 -11.05 27.05
CA LEU A 153 24.34 -10.66 27.72
C LEU A 153 23.24 -11.69 27.48
N GLU A 154 22.38 -11.90 28.46
CA GLU A 154 21.03 -12.44 28.28
C GLU A 154 20.04 -11.29 28.47
N ASP A 155 19.31 -10.93 27.42
CA ASP A 155 18.35 -9.84 27.48
C ASP A 155 17.06 -10.25 28.24
N LYS A 156 16.25 -9.27 28.65
CA LYS A 156 15.01 -9.48 29.42
C LYS A 156 13.97 -10.36 28.69
N GLN A 157 14.16 -10.62 27.39
CA GLN A 157 13.30 -11.48 26.57
C GLN A 157 13.88 -12.90 26.41
N GLY A 158 15.00 -13.18 27.05
CA GLY A 158 15.70 -14.45 27.01
C GLY A 158 16.57 -14.66 25.78
N GLY A 159 16.80 -13.61 24.98
CA GLY A 159 17.77 -13.63 23.88
C GLY A 159 19.21 -13.63 24.41
N ILE A 160 20.07 -14.44 23.81
CA ILE A 160 21.46 -14.59 24.18
C ILE A 160 22.34 -13.85 23.20
N TRP A 161 23.06 -12.83 23.66
CA TRP A 161 23.99 -12.07 22.83
C TRP A 161 25.37 -12.66 22.89
N VAL A 162 25.90 -12.96 21.71
CA VAL A 162 27.17 -13.68 21.56
C VAL A 162 28.09 -12.89 20.64
N ASN A 163 29.38 -12.80 21.04
CA ASN A 163 30.44 -12.32 20.16
C ASN A 163 31.34 -13.51 19.77
N SER A 164 31.55 -13.70 18.48
CA SER A 164 32.38 -14.74 17.91
C SER A 164 33.25 -14.18 16.78
N HIS A 165 34.02 -15.02 16.12
CA HIS A 165 34.76 -14.62 14.91
C HIS A 165 33.81 -14.18 13.75
N ARG A 166 32.52 -14.47 13.83
CA ARG A 166 31.48 -14.02 12.89
C ARG A 166 30.93 -12.64 13.21
N GLY A 167 31.35 -12.02 14.31
CA GLY A 167 30.84 -10.77 14.82
C GLY A 167 29.82 -10.91 15.93
N LEU A 168 28.95 -9.93 16.08
CA LEU A 168 27.88 -9.89 17.07
C LEU A 168 26.65 -10.63 16.56
N GLU A 169 26.15 -11.54 17.39
CA GLU A 169 25.00 -12.37 17.09
C GLU A 169 24.02 -12.38 18.27
N ARG A 170 22.73 -12.43 17.99
CA ARG A 170 21.68 -12.65 18.98
C ARG A 170 20.95 -13.94 18.69
N ILE A 171 20.92 -14.82 19.68
CA ILE A 171 20.31 -16.14 19.62
C ILE A 171 19.04 -16.10 20.46
N SER A 172 17.90 -16.39 19.84
CA SER A 172 16.62 -16.51 20.54
C SER A 172 15.99 -17.87 20.30
N GLU A 173 15.37 -18.41 21.35
CA GLU A 173 14.52 -19.59 21.23
C GLU A 173 13.18 -19.14 20.65
N MET A 174 12.83 -19.65 19.48
CA MET A 174 11.49 -19.49 18.93
C MET A 174 10.61 -20.63 19.44
N SER A 175 9.34 -20.34 19.78
CA SER A 175 8.32 -21.39 19.75
C SER A 175 8.44 -22.09 18.40
N ALA A 176 8.57 -23.44 18.40
CA ALA A 176 8.77 -24.16 17.16
C ALA A 176 7.70 -23.73 16.15
N PRO A 177 8.09 -23.38 14.93
CA PRO A 177 7.10 -23.19 13.87
C PRO A 177 6.30 -24.48 13.75
N ILE A 178 5.01 -24.36 13.56
CA ILE A 178 4.15 -25.51 13.38
C ILE A 178 4.62 -26.23 12.11
N THR A 179 4.91 -27.51 12.24
CA THR A 179 5.51 -28.25 11.12
C THR A 179 4.45 -28.61 10.10
N THR A 180 4.70 -28.27 8.85
CA THR A 180 3.87 -28.73 7.73
C THR A 180 3.97 -30.25 7.60
N LEU A 181 2.82 -30.91 7.57
CA LEU A 181 2.72 -32.34 7.33
C LEU A 181 2.83 -32.60 5.84
N LYS A 182 3.94 -33.24 5.44
CA LYS A 182 4.23 -33.62 4.05
C LYS A 182 4.02 -35.13 3.90
N ASP A 183 3.49 -35.53 2.77
CA ASP A 183 3.35 -36.98 2.42
C ASP A 183 4.58 -37.47 1.66
N SER A 184 5.25 -36.57 0.96
CA SER A 184 6.43 -36.86 0.12
C SER A 184 7.52 -35.83 0.36
N PRO A 185 8.81 -36.19 0.13
CA PRO A 185 9.90 -35.23 0.11
C PRO A 185 9.81 -34.20 -1.02
N GLN A 186 8.99 -34.46 -2.03
CA GLN A 186 8.74 -33.56 -3.14
C GLN A 186 7.72 -32.47 -2.75
N GLU A 187 7.75 -31.33 -3.43
CA GLU A 187 6.77 -30.26 -3.26
C GLU A 187 5.35 -30.76 -3.56
N GLU A 188 4.44 -30.53 -2.63
CA GLU A 188 3.03 -30.93 -2.72
C GLU A 188 2.14 -29.72 -2.53
N VAL A 189 1.86 -28.99 -3.62
CA VAL A 189 0.96 -27.85 -3.56
C VAL A 189 -0.47 -28.36 -3.31
N VAL A 190 -0.93 -28.22 -2.07
CA VAL A 190 -2.30 -28.60 -1.71
C VAL A 190 -3.29 -27.63 -2.35
N SER A 191 -4.28 -28.18 -3.06
CA SER A 191 -5.26 -27.43 -3.84
C SER A 191 -6.68 -27.49 -3.28
N ALA A 192 -7.02 -28.47 -2.45
CA ALA A 192 -8.32 -28.57 -1.76
C ALA A 192 -8.24 -29.36 -0.47
N LEU A 193 -9.05 -28.98 0.52
CA LEU A 193 -9.31 -29.70 1.76
C LEU A 193 -10.82 -29.84 2.01
N TYR A 194 -11.19 -30.96 2.62
CA TYR A 194 -12.51 -31.14 3.17
C TYR A 194 -12.47 -32.04 4.42
N ALA A 195 -13.03 -31.58 5.53
CA ALA A 195 -13.19 -32.37 6.75
C ALA A 195 -14.63 -32.90 6.84
N ASP A 196 -14.78 -34.22 6.86
CA ASP A 196 -16.10 -34.85 6.95
C ASP A 196 -16.58 -35.01 8.41
N ASP A 197 -17.88 -35.33 8.58
CA ASP A 197 -18.52 -35.46 9.89
C ASP A 197 -17.97 -36.64 10.71
N LYS A 198 -17.28 -37.57 10.06
CA LYS A 198 -16.67 -38.75 10.69
C LYS A 198 -15.25 -38.41 11.19
N GLY A 199 -14.76 -37.19 10.90
CA GLY A 199 -13.43 -36.70 11.23
C GLY A 199 -12.35 -37.23 10.28
N CYS A 200 -12.73 -37.57 9.05
CA CYS A 200 -11.78 -37.85 7.99
C CYS A 200 -11.48 -36.56 7.22
N LEU A 201 -10.19 -36.29 7.02
CA LEU A 201 -9.70 -35.16 6.24
C LEU A 201 -9.35 -35.63 4.83
N TRP A 202 -9.99 -35.05 3.84
CA TRP A 202 -9.67 -35.19 2.43
C TRP A 202 -8.67 -34.11 2.04
N VAL A 203 -7.58 -34.51 1.40
CA VAL A 203 -6.50 -33.61 0.97
C VAL A 203 -6.21 -33.89 -0.49
N ALA A 204 -6.42 -32.88 -1.35
CA ALA A 204 -6.07 -32.96 -2.76
C ALA A 204 -4.88 -32.05 -3.07
N ASP A 205 -4.00 -32.49 -3.96
CA ASP A 205 -2.86 -31.71 -4.44
C ASP A 205 -2.91 -31.46 -5.96
N LYS A 206 -2.10 -30.51 -6.42
CA LYS A 206 -2.02 -30.17 -7.85
C LYS A 206 -1.41 -31.28 -8.72
N SER A 207 -0.78 -32.28 -8.12
CA SER A 207 -0.22 -33.44 -8.83
C SER A 207 -1.24 -34.56 -9.06
N GLY A 208 -2.49 -34.36 -8.61
CA GLY A 208 -3.61 -35.27 -8.80
C GLY A 208 -3.67 -36.42 -7.80
N TYR A 209 -3.06 -36.28 -6.62
CA TYR A 209 -3.26 -37.20 -5.51
C TYR A 209 -4.38 -36.69 -4.61
N ILE A 210 -5.23 -37.63 -4.16
CA ILE A 210 -6.28 -37.37 -3.18
C ILE A 210 -6.09 -38.33 -2.02
N ARG A 211 -5.83 -37.78 -0.84
CA ARG A 211 -5.57 -38.48 0.40
C ARG A 211 -6.74 -38.36 1.36
N LEU A 212 -7.09 -39.46 2.00
CA LEU A 212 -8.07 -39.53 3.06
C LEU A 212 -7.33 -39.85 4.37
N ILE A 213 -7.31 -38.94 5.29
CA ILE A 213 -6.65 -39.09 6.59
C ILE A 213 -7.73 -39.22 7.66
N ASN A 214 -7.84 -40.40 8.27
CA ASN A 214 -8.85 -40.63 9.30
C ASN A 214 -8.40 -40.05 10.66
N LYS A 215 -9.31 -40.05 11.66
CA LYS A 215 -9.07 -39.56 13.03
C LYS A 215 -7.91 -40.26 13.74
N ASN A 216 -7.57 -41.49 13.33
CA ASN A 216 -6.46 -42.28 13.84
C ASN A 216 -5.16 -41.98 13.07
N LYS A 217 -5.11 -41.00 12.21
CA LYS A 217 -4.01 -40.60 11.34
C LYS A 217 -3.58 -41.68 10.33
N GLN A 218 -4.45 -42.67 10.05
CA GLN A 218 -4.23 -43.61 8.98
C GLN A 218 -4.61 -42.94 7.66
N MET A 219 -3.81 -43.17 6.65
CA MET A 219 -3.92 -42.50 5.35
C MET A 219 -4.22 -43.53 4.25
N GLN A 220 -5.16 -43.17 3.39
CA GLN A 220 -5.49 -43.92 2.17
C GLN A 220 -5.50 -42.95 0.99
N TYR A 221 -5.27 -43.47 -0.20
CA TYR A 221 -5.31 -42.72 -1.46
C TYR A 221 -6.51 -43.17 -2.28
N LEU A 222 -7.27 -42.18 -2.78
CA LEU A 222 -8.31 -42.43 -3.74
C LEU A 222 -7.70 -42.64 -5.12
N THR A 223 -8.00 -43.75 -5.76
CA THR A 223 -7.54 -44.06 -7.13
C THR A 223 -8.53 -43.56 -8.19
N ALA A 224 -8.12 -43.49 -9.44
CA ALA A 224 -8.99 -43.11 -10.57
C ALA A 224 -10.24 -44.02 -10.72
N SER A 225 -10.14 -45.29 -10.29
CA SER A 225 -11.27 -46.24 -10.29
C SER A 225 -12.23 -46.04 -9.11
N GLY A 226 -11.94 -45.15 -8.17
CA GLY A 226 -12.71 -44.92 -6.95
C GLY A 226 -12.37 -45.89 -5.80
N SER A 227 -11.40 -46.81 -5.95
CA SER A 227 -10.94 -47.66 -4.86
C SER A 227 -10.04 -46.91 -3.91
N LEU A 228 -9.96 -47.35 -2.65
CA LEU A 228 -9.05 -46.82 -1.65
C LEU A 228 -7.81 -47.67 -1.54
N SER A 229 -6.62 -47.11 -1.68
CA SER A 229 -5.32 -47.78 -1.60
C SER A 229 -4.53 -47.30 -0.38
N ASN A 230 -3.86 -48.20 0.31
CA ASN A 230 -2.92 -47.87 1.38
C ASN A 230 -1.52 -47.49 0.83
N THR A 231 -1.28 -47.67 -0.46
CA THR A 231 -0.07 -47.22 -1.16
C THR A 231 -0.37 -45.95 -1.93
N ARG A 232 0.64 -45.09 -2.09
CA ARG A 232 0.50 -43.82 -2.83
C ARG A 232 0.13 -44.09 -4.29
N MET A 233 -1.10 -43.75 -4.65
CA MET A 233 -1.67 -43.94 -5.98
C MET A 233 -2.40 -42.63 -6.38
N PRO A 234 -2.22 -42.15 -7.62
CA PRO A 234 -2.88 -40.92 -8.06
C PRO A 234 -4.37 -41.18 -8.39
N PHE A 235 -5.18 -40.17 -8.12
CA PHE A 235 -6.51 -40.05 -8.73
C PHE A 235 -6.38 -39.60 -10.19
N GLY A 236 -5.35 -38.84 -10.49
CA GLY A 236 -4.98 -38.41 -11.85
C GLY A 236 -5.48 -37.01 -12.23
N TYR A 237 -6.31 -36.39 -11.37
CA TYR A 237 -6.90 -35.08 -11.63
C TYR A 237 -6.74 -34.17 -10.41
N ALA A 238 -6.33 -32.94 -10.62
CA ALA A 238 -6.11 -31.96 -9.57
C ALA A 238 -7.46 -31.37 -9.11
N ALA A 239 -7.95 -31.78 -7.93
CA ALA A 239 -9.15 -31.20 -7.34
C ALA A 239 -8.85 -29.84 -6.69
N TYR A 240 -9.71 -28.85 -6.93
CA TYR A 240 -9.64 -27.50 -6.39
C TYR A 240 -10.74 -27.18 -5.39
N CYS A 241 -11.82 -27.96 -5.38
CA CYS A 241 -12.84 -27.95 -4.35
C CYS A 241 -13.36 -29.35 -4.11
N ILE A 242 -13.75 -29.64 -2.87
CA ILE A 242 -14.34 -30.90 -2.45
C ILE A 242 -15.56 -30.57 -1.59
N TYR A 243 -16.71 -31.14 -1.94
CA TYR A 243 -17.98 -30.92 -1.24
C TYR A 243 -18.71 -32.25 -1.00
N LYS A 244 -19.28 -32.42 0.18
CA LYS A 244 -20.13 -33.57 0.49
C LYS A 244 -21.60 -33.14 0.51
N ASP A 245 -22.41 -33.73 -0.35
CA ASP A 245 -23.83 -33.40 -0.40
C ASP A 245 -24.63 -34.09 0.74
N SER A 246 -25.89 -33.68 0.89
CA SER A 246 -26.82 -34.22 1.89
C SER A 246 -27.11 -35.72 1.72
N LYS A 247 -26.88 -36.28 0.52
CA LYS A 247 -26.99 -37.70 0.22
C LYS A 247 -25.74 -38.49 0.56
N GLY A 248 -24.67 -37.85 1.01
CA GLY A 248 -23.39 -38.43 1.35
C GLY A 248 -22.47 -38.68 0.15
N GLN A 249 -22.78 -38.15 -1.02
CA GLN A 249 -21.94 -38.21 -2.20
C GLN A 249 -20.84 -37.11 -2.09
N MET A 250 -19.66 -37.42 -2.60
CA MET A 250 -18.59 -36.44 -2.65
C MET A 250 -18.52 -35.84 -4.05
N TRP A 251 -18.48 -34.50 -4.13
CA TRP A 251 -18.33 -33.78 -5.37
C TRP A 251 -16.96 -33.14 -5.39
N MET A 252 -16.26 -33.22 -6.53
CA MET A 252 -14.92 -32.66 -6.69
C MET A 252 -14.84 -31.86 -7.98
N GLY A 253 -14.49 -30.61 -7.86
CA GLY A 253 -14.22 -29.72 -8.98
C GLY A 253 -12.74 -29.71 -9.33
N THR A 254 -12.43 -29.73 -10.62
CA THR A 254 -11.05 -29.75 -11.13
C THR A 254 -10.78 -28.61 -12.12
N LYS A 255 -9.53 -28.46 -12.50
CA LYS A 255 -9.07 -27.55 -13.57
C LYS A 255 -8.01 -28.23 -14.42
N PRO A 256 -8.20 -28.45 -15.70
CA PRO A 256 -9.38 -28.15 -16.56
C PRO A 256 -10.29 -29.36 -16.79
N ASP A 257 -10.29 -30.33 -15.90
CA ASP A 257 -10.83 -31.66 -16.15
C ASP A 257 -12.28 -31.86 -15.66
N GLY A 258 -13.04 -30.78 -15.45
CA GLY A 258 -14.48 -30.83 -15.17
C GLY A 258 -14.84 -31.18 -13.72
N LEU A 259 -15.94 -31.92 -13.56
CA LEU A 259 -16.56 -32.20 -12.27
C LEU A 259 -16.67 -33.71 -12.06
N PHE A 260 -16.35 -34.19 -10.87
CA PHE A 260 -16.50 -35.57 -10.46
C PHE A 260 -17.56 -35.70 -9.37
N ARG A 261 -18.38 -36.80 -9.43
CA ARG A 261 -19.25 -37.24 -8.36
C ARG A 261 -18.83 -38.64 -7.91
N LEU A 262 -18.61 -38.77 -6.64
CA LEU A 262 -18.14 -40.00 -5.99
C LEU A 262 -19.29 -40.53 -5.09
N THR A 263 -19.92 -41.57 -5.49
CA THR A 263 -20.98 -42.24 -4.71
C THR A 263 -20.37 -43.37 -3.89
N PRO A 264 -20.55 -43.44 -2.57
CA PRO A 264 -20.01 -44.53 -1.75
C PRO A 264 -20.48 -45.90 -2.23
N TYR A 265 -19.56 -46.82 -2.48
CA TYR A 265 -19.83 -48.15 -2.98
C TYR A 265 -18.80 -49.17 -2.55
N GLN A 266 -19.19 -50.28 -1.92
CA GLN A 266 -18.35 -51.45 -1.56
C GLN A 266 -16.99 -51.09 -0.89
N GLY A 267 -16.99 -50.14 0.03
CA GLY A 267 -15.75 -49.69 0.74
C GLY A 267 -14.88 -48.69 -0.05
N GLY A 268 -15.29 -48.29 -1.23
CA GLY A 268 -14.74 -47.26 -2.06
C GLY A 268 -15.80 -46.32 -2.60
N TYR A 269 -15.65 -45.90 -3.85
CA TYR A 269 -16.57 -44.99 -4.52
C TYR A 269 -16.80 -45.39 -5.97
N GLN A 270 -18.02 -45.26 -6.41
CA GLN A 270 -18.36 -45.24 -7.85
C GLN A 270 -18.07 -43.81 -8.35
N VAL A 271 -17.30 -43.70 -9.40
CA VAL A 271 -16.87 -42.41 -9.96
C VAL A 271 -17.67 -42.07 -11.19
N GLU A 272 -18.29 -40.91 -11.22
CA GLU A 272 -18.89 -40.31 -12.40
C GLU A 272 -18.12 -39.06 -12.77
N HIS A 273 -17.89 -38.84 -14.06
CA HIS A 273 -17.12 -37.71 -14.59
C HIS A 273 -17.98 -36.88 -15.55
N PHE A 274 -18.08 -35.58 -15.28
CA PHE A 274 -18.84 -34.63 -16.07
C PHE A 274 -17.91 -33.64 -16.74
N LEU A 275 -17.98 -33.59 -18.06
CA LEU A 275 -17.19 -32.69 -18.91
C LEU A 275 -18.13 -31.80 -19.72
N ASN A 276 -17.60 -30.64 -20.14
CA ASN A 276 -18.25 -29.85 -21.16
C ASN A 276 -18.24 -30.64 -22.50
N ASP A 277 -19.44 -30.86 -23.03
CA ASP A 277 -19.65 -31.45 -24.35
C ASP A 277 -20.41 -30.42 -25.23
N PRO A 278 -19.78 -29.86 -26.27
CA PRO A 278 -20.45 -28.92 -27.16
C PRO A 278 -21.68 -29.45 -27.88
N GLU A 279 -21.78 -30.78 -28.00
CA GLU A 279 -22.94 -31.45 -28.63
C GLU A 279 -24.10 -31.69 -27.66
N ASP A 280 -23.82 -31.66 -26.34
CA ASP A 280 -24.86 -31.77 -25.30
C ASP A 280 -25.11 -30.40 -24.65
N ALA A 281 -26.20 -29.75 -25.05
CA ALA A 281 -26.57 -28.45 -24.50
C ALA A 281 -26.84 -28.45 -22.97
N PHE A 282 -26.93 -29.59 -22.32
CA PHE A 282 -27.13 -29.77 -20.89
C PHE A 282 -25.94 -30.39 -20.19
N SER A 283 -24.77 -30.51 -20.85
CA SER A 283 -23.52 -30.79 -20.20
C SER A 283 -23.07 -29.60 -19.32
N ILE A 284 -22.11 -29.79 -18.43
CA ILE A 284 -21.48 -28.64 -17.72
C ILE A 284 -20.84 -27.71 -18.75
N ASN A 285 -21.05 -26.40 -18.58
CA ASN A 285 -20.64 -25.44 -19.62
C ASN A 285 -19.15 -25.00 -19.59
N CYS A 286 -18.40 -25.42 -18.56
CA CYS A 286 -16.99 -25.15 -18.42
C CYS A 286 -16.32 -26.19 -17.51
N ASN A 287 -15.14 -26.65 -17.91
CA ASN A 287 -14.37 -27.67 -17.18
C ASN A 287 -13.53 -27.12 -16.01
N SER A 288 -13.47 -25.81 -15.83
CA SER A 288 -12.72 -25.20 -14.71
C SER A 288 -13.68 -24.92 -13.56
N VAL A 289 -13.80 -25.87 -12.64
CA VAL A 289 -14.71 -25.81 -11.48
C VAL A 289 -13.94 -25.31 -10.26
N TYR A 290 -14.46 -24.26 -9.62
CA TYR A 290 -13.81 -23.58 -8.50
C TYR A 290 -14.48 -23.84 -7.16
N ASP A 291 -15.82 -23.91 -7.14
CA ASP A 291 -16.55 -24.11 -5.90
C ASP A 291 -17.89 -24.82 -6.14
N ILE A 292 -18.40 -25.47 -5.09
CA ILE A 292 -19.61 -26.28 -5.13
C ILE A 292 -20.39 -26.04 -3.83
N ALA A 293 -21.69 -25.81 -3.97
CA ALA A 293 -22.62 -25.68 -2.85
C ALA A 293 -23.92 -26.45 -3.12
N GLU A 294 -24.61 -26.85 -2.06
CA GLU A 294 -25.94 -27.48 -2.15
C GLU A 294 -27.03 -26.51 -1.68
N ASP A 295 -28.12 -26.43 -2.40
CA ASP A 295 -29.24 -25.59 -2.00
C ASP A 295 -30.25 -26.35 -1.11
N ALA A 296 -31.24 -25.63 -0.59
CA ALA A 296 -32.29 -26.19 0.27
C ALA A 296 -33.16 -27.27 -0.44
N HIS A 297 -33.10 -27.40 -1.76
CA HIS A 297 -33.80 -28.39 -2.57
C HIS A 297 -32.90 -29.54 -3.00
N ASN A 298 -31.72 -29.69 -2.38
CA ASN A 298 -30.67 -30.69 -2.70
C ASN A 298 -30.18 -30.63 -4.15
N ARG A 299 -30.17 -29.41 -4.78
CA ARG A 299 -29.56 -29.17 -6.07
C ARG A 299 -28.13 -28.66 -5.88
N MET A 300 -27.21 -29.17 -6.68
CA MET A 300 -25.84 -28.74 -6.61
C MET A 300 -25.64 -27.50 -7.47
N VAL A 301 -25.09 -26.44 -6.87
CA VAL A 301 -24.70 -25.21 -7.53
C VAL A 301 -23.20 -25.22 -7.70
N ILE A 302 -22.72 -25.07 -8.91
CA ILE A 302 -21.32 -25.20 -9.28
C ILE A 302 -20.84 -23.87 -9.85
N ALA A 303 -19.79 -23.30 -9.27
CA ALA A 303 -19.10 -22.13 -9.79
C ALA A 303 -18.02 -22.54 -10.78
N THR A 304 -18.06 -22.00 -12.00
CA THR A 304 -17.05 -22.26 -13.01
C THR A 304 -16.36 -21.00 -13.50
N TYR A 305 -15.07 -21.12 -13.82
CA TYR A 305 -14.27 -20.01 -14.29
C TYR A 305 -14.26 -19.93 -15.81
N GLY A 306 -15.25 -19.24 -16.33
CA GLY A 306 -15.48 -19.07 -17.76
C GLY A 306 -16.92 -19.40 -18.20
N GLY A 307 -17.65 -20.19 -17.41
CA GLY A 307 -19.03 -20.57 -17.65
C GLY A 307 -20.05 -19.98 -16.66
N GLY A 308 -19.59 -19.34 -15.58
CA GLY A 308 -20.46 -18.83 -14.53
C GLY A 308 -21.02 -19.93 -13.65
N LEU A 309 -22.31 -19.81 -13.29
CA LEU A 309 -23.01 -20.82 -12.48
C LEU A 309 -23.59 -21.94 -13.33
N ASN A 310 -23.49 -23.15 -12.81
CA ASN A 310 -24.21 -24.36 -13.28
C ASN A 310 -25.04 -24.91 -12.12
N ILE A 311 -26.27 -25.30 -12.38
CA ILE A 311 -27.15 -25.98 -11.42
C ILE A 311 -27.35 -27.40 -11.90
N ALA A 312 -26.86 -28.38 -11.12
CA ALA A 312 -27.01 -29.79 -11.45
C ALA A 312 -28.34 -30.31 -10.95
N GLU A 313 -29.13 -30.88 -11.85
CA GLU A 313 -30.42 -31.52 -11.57
C GLU A 313 -30.35 -33.00 -11.93
N GLN A 314 -30.81 -33.84 -11.04
CA GLN A 314 -30.95 -35.26 -11.30
C GLN A 314 -32.33 -35.56 -11.90
N LEU A 315 -32.34 -36.12 -13.09
CA LEU A 315 -33.55 -36.54 -13.78
C LEU A 315 -34.11 -37.88 -13.22
N SER A 316 -35.37 -38.16 -13.46
CA SER A 316 -36.03 -39.41 -13.04
C SER A 316 -35.39 -40.67 -13.58
N ASN A 317 -34.65 -40.59 -14.69
CA ASN A 317 -33.89 -41.68 -15.30
C ASN A 317 -32.49 -41.88 -14.69
N GLY A 318 -32.16 -41.09 -13.64
CA GLY A 318 -30.86 -41.14 -12.98
C GLY A 318 -29.77 -40.29 -13.65
N LYS A 319 -29.98 -39.74 -14.84
CA LYS A 319 -29.03 -38.86 -15.50
C LYS A 319 -28.96 -37.46 -14.82
N THR A 320 -27.78 -36.89 -14.76
CA THR A 320 -27.59 -35.51 -14.30
C THR A 320 -27.56 -34.56 -15.50
N ARG A 321 -28.27 -33.44 -15.43
CA ARG A 321 -28.19 -32.35 -16.39
C ARG A 321 -27.75 -31.07 -15.70
N PHE A 322 -27.12 -30.15 -16.45
CA PHE A 322 -26.66 -28.89 -15.94
C PHE A 322 -27.40 -27.72 -16.58
N LEU A 323 -27.93 -26.84 -15.73
CA LEU A 323 -28.59 -25.61 -16.14
C LEU A 323 -27.61 -24.44 -15.97
N HIS A 324 -27.43 -23.67 -17.03
CA HIS A 324 -26.44 -22.60 -17.08
C HIS A 324 -26.84 -21.49 -18.08
N CYS A 325 -26.04 -20.46 -18.22
CA CYS A 325 -26.31 -19.30 -19.07
C CYS A 325 -26.45 -19.64 -20.56
N GLY A 326 -25.84 -20.74 -21.02
CA GLY A 326 -25.95 -21.22 -22.41
C GLY A 326 -27.31 -21.83 -22.73
N ASN A 327 -28.02 -22.38 -21.72
CA ASN A 327 -29.32 -23.05 -21.94
C ASN A 327 -30.48 -22.36 -21.22
N VAL A 328 -30.63 -22.47 -19.91
CA VAL A 328 -31.83 -22.06 -19.14
C VAL A 328 -31.61 -20.69 -18.43
N LEU A 329 -30.45 -20.41 -17.87
CA LEU A 329 -30.19 -19.19 -17.09
C LEU A 329 -29.89 -17.99 -18.01
N LYS A 330 -30.82 -17.63 -18.88
CA LYS A 330 -30.63 -16.60 -19.93
C LYS A 330 -30.39 -15.18 -19.38
N GLN A 331 -30.80 -14.90 -18.13
CA GLN A 331 -30.60 -13.61 -17.45
C GLN A 331 -29.21 -13.51 -16.75
N TYR A 332 -28.38 -14.58 -16.84
CA TYR A 332 -27.10 -14.60 -16.20
C TYR A 332 -26.18 -13.50 -16.78
N PRO A 333 -25.56 -12.64 -15.95
CA PRO A 333 -24.75 -11.53 -16.42
C PRO A 333 -23.42 -11.98 -17.01
N HIS A 334 -23.11 -11.53 -18.22
CA HIS A 334 -21.88 -11.91 -18.95
C HIS A 334 -20.60 -11.62 -18.17
N LYS A 335 -20.57 -10.57 -17.37
CA LYS A 335 -19.41 -10.22 -16.54
C LYS A 335 -19.18 -11.20 -15.39
N GLY A 336 -20.22 -11.91 -14.93
CA GLY A 336 -20.16 -12.91 -13.87
C GLY A 336 -19.67 -14.30 -14.30
N LEU A 337 -19.20 -14.50 -15.53
CA LEU A 337 -18.79 -15.82 -16.02
C LEU A 337 -17.55 -16.42 -15.30
N LYS A 338 -16.72 -15.59 -14.68
CA LYS A 338 -15.55 -16.05 -13.91
C LYS A 338 -15.92 -16.16 -12.43
N SER A 339 -16.79 -17.11 -12.09
CA SER A 339 -17.22 -17.38 -10.72
C SER A 339 -16.18 -18.22 -9.99
N ARG A 340 -15.88 -17.84 -8.72
CA ARG A 340 -14.81 -18.45 -7.92
C ARG A 340 -15.30 -19.11 -6.63
N CYS A 341 -16.21 -18.48 -5.92
CA CYS A 341 -16.68 -18.94 -4.61
C CYS A 341 -18.20 -18.76 -4.48
N LEU A 342 -18.81 -19.59 -3.65
CA LEU A 342 -20.24 -19.66 -3.41
C LEU A 342 -20.53 -19.59 -1.91
N SER A 343 -21.63 -18.93 -1.54
CA SER A 343 -22.21 -19.06 -0.20
C SER A 343 -23.72 -19.14 -0.30
N MET A 344 -24.26 -20.27 0.08
CA MET A 344 -25.69 -20.57 0.02
C MET A 344 -26.35 -20.28 1.37
N MET A 345 -27.49 -19.61 1.35
CA MET A 345 -28.34 -19.41 2.52
C MET A 345 -29.51 -20.39 2.56
N PRO A 346 -30.02 -20.74 3.76
CA PRO A 346 -31.18 -21.64 3.89
C PRO A 346 -32.45 -21.10 3.25
N ASP A 347 -32.56 -19.77 3.09
CA ASP A 347 -33.71 -19.12 2.42
C ASP A 347 -33.61 -19.13 0.89
N GLY A 348 -32.61 -19.80 0.32
CA GLY A 348 -32.38 -19.88 -1.11
C GLY A 348 -31.64 -18.68 -1.71
N THR A 349 -31.19 -17.76 -0.89
CA THR A 349 -30.30 -16.66 -1.34
C THR A 349 -28.89 -17.21 -1.59
N LEU A 350 -28.38 -16.99 -2.78
CA LEU A 350 -27.00 -17.33 -3.20
C LEU A 350 -26.17 -16.07 -3.32
N LEU A 351 -25.04 -16.06 -2.63
CA LEU A 351 -23.95 -15.09 -2.87
C LEU A 351 -22.86 -15.81 -3.66
N PHE A 352 -22.29 -15.16 -4.67
CA PHE A 352 -21.17 -15.73 -5.39
C PHE A 352 -20.16 -14.64 -5.79
N GLY A 353 -18.90 -14.97 -5.58
CA GLY A 353 -17.78 -14.10 -5.89
C GLY A 353 -17.25 -14.32 -7.30
N THR A 354 -16.91 -13.23 -7.97
CA THR A 354 -16.37 -13.25 -9.33
C THR A 354 -15.14 -12.34 -9.44
N ASN A 355 -14.53 -12.31 -10.61
CA ASN A 355 -13.47 -11.30 -10.89
C ASN A 355 -14.06 -9.89 -11.14
N ASP A 356 -15.37 -9.73 -11.20
CA ASP A 356 -16.06 -8.46 -11.49
C ASP A 356 -17.07 -8.08 -10.39
N GLY A 357 -16.84 -8.52 -9.17
CA GLY A 357 -17.64 -8.15 -7.99
C GLY A 357 -18.31 -9.32 -7.28
N LEU A 358 -19.09 -8.95 -6.25
CA LEU A 358 -19.97 -9.84 -5.53
C LEU A 358 -21.36 -9.83 -6.19
N TYR A 359 -21.86 -10.99 -6.51
CA TYR A 359 -23.19 -11.16 -7.07
C TYR A 359 -24.11 -11.83 -6.07
N THR A 360 -25.38 -11.46 -6.08
CA THR A 360 -26.41 -12.12 -5.27
C THR A 360 -27.65 -12.41 -6.11
N THR A 361 -28.31 -13.55 -5.82
CA THR A 361 -29.53 -13.96 -6.49
C THR A 361 -30.35 -14.87 -5.57
N SER A 362 -31.62 -15.13 -5.90
CA SER A 362 -32.45 -16.10 -5.22
C SER A 362 -32.76 -17.29 -6.13
N LEU A 363 -32.40 -18.50 -5.66
CA LEU A 363 -32.68 -19.75 -6.35
C LEU A 363 -34.14 -20.25 -6.19
N ASN A 364 -34.97 -19.53 -5.43
CA ASN A 364 -36.41 -19.80 -5.30
C ASN A 364 -37.20 -19.23 -6.48
N ASN A 365 -36.62 -18.33 -7.25
CA ASN A 365 -37.26 -17.78 -8.44
C ASN A 365 -37.20 -18.79 -9.60
N PRO A 366 -38.22 -18.83 -10.48
CA PRO A 366 -38.11 -19.55 -11.75
C PRO A 366 -36.86 -19.11 -12.51
N TYR A 367 -36.15 -20.03 -13.12
CA TYR A 367 -34.86 -19.79 -13.77
C TYR A 367 -34.90 -18.68 -14.82
N GLU A 368 -36.02 -18.57 -15.56
CA GLU A 368 -36.20 -17.52 -16.58
C GLU A 368 -36.47 -16.12 -15.99
N LYS A 369 -36.79 -16.06 -14.70
CA LYS A 369 -37.08 -14.81 -13.96
C LYS A 369 -36.05 -14.51 -12.87
N MET A 370 -34.89 -15.22 -12.86
CA MET A 370 -33.82 -14.95 -11.91
C MET A 370 -33.30 -13.55 -12.11
N VAL A 371 -33.20 -12.81 -11.00
CA VAL A 371 -32.55 -11.47 -10.96
C VAL A 371 -31.20 -11.59 -10.30
N PHE A 372 -30.21 -11.03 -10.94
CA PHE A 372 -28.83 -10.97 -10.41
C PHE A 372 -28.50 -9.55 -10.01
N TYR A 373 -28.17 -9.35 -8.74
CA TYR A 373 -27.74 -8.09 -8.18
C TYR A 373 -26.21 -8.04 -8.15
N ILE A 374 -25.61 -6.90 -8.52
CA ILE A 374 -24.16 -6.77 -8.72
C ILE A 374 -23.61 -5.71 -7.78
N ASN A 375 -22.75 -6.13 -6.87
CA ASN A 375 -22.10 -5.25 -5.93
C ASN A 375 -20.61 -5.10 -6.27
N ASN A 376 -20.29 -3.97 -6.92
CA ASN A 376 -18.95 -3.61 -7.36
C ASN A 376 -18.38 -2.48 -6.51
N ARG A 377 -17.05 -2.31 -6.57
CA ARG A 377 -16.39 -1.15 -6.02
C ARG A 377 -16.92 0.12 -6.71
N ARG A 378 -17.42 1.05 -5.92
CA ARG A 378 -17.92 2.35 -6.37
C ARG A 378 -16.93 3.44 -5.94
N PRO A 379 -16.34 4.21 -6.87
CA PRO A 379 -15.52 5.38 -6.51
C PRO A 379 -16.33 6.35 -5.63
N ASN A 380 -15.69 6.91 -4.61
CA ASN A 380 -16.29 7.85 -3.64
C ASN A 380 -17.36 7.25 -2.71
N ASP A 381 -17.51 5.94 -2.66
CA ASP A 381 -18.37 5.25 -1.71
C ASP A 381 -17.50 4.37 -0.79
N ALA A 382 -17.25 4.86 0.42
CA ALA A 382 -16.43 4.18 1.44
C ALA A 382 -17.04 2.86 1.93
N HIS A 383 -18.32 2.59 1.65
CA HIS A 383 -19.02 1.39 2.06
C HIS A 383 -19.27 0.41 0.90
N SER A 384 -18.77 0.68 -0.30
CA SER A 384 -18.78 -0.30 -1.39
C SER A 384 -17.76 -1.39 -1.14
N ILE A 385 -17.84 -2.54 -1.84
CA ILE A 385 -16.80 -3.57 -1.75
C ILE A 385 -15.42 -2.99 -2.12
N SER A 386 -14.39 -3.38 -1.39
CA SER A 386 -13.05 -2.78 -1.51
C SER A 386 -12.37 -3.06 -2.86
N ASN A 387 -12.63 -4.24 -3.45
CA ASN A 387 -12.11 -4.65 -4.75
C ASN A 387 -13.09 -5.61 -5.43
N ASN A 388 -13.16 -5.58 -6.77
CA ASN A 388 -14.08 -6.42 -7.54
C ASN A 388 -13.61 -7.88 -7.65
N PHE A 389 -12.32 -8.15 -7.46
CA PHE A 389 -11.82 -9.52 -7.54
C PHE A 389 -12.07 -10.26 -6.22
N VAL A 390 -13.22 -10.91 -6.11
CA VAL A 390 -13.61 -11.69 -4.92
C VAL A 390 -12.94 -13.06 -4.97
N THR A 391 -12.27 -13.44 -3.87
CA THR A 391 -11.53 -14.71 -3.77
C THR A 391 -12.27 -15.76 -2.96
N GLU A 392 -12.93 -15.39 -1.84
CA GLU A 392 -13.64 -16.31 -0.96
C GLU A 392 -14.80 -15.60 -0.25
N ILE A 393 -15.84 -16.36 0.12
CA ILE A 393 -16.98 -15.91 0.91
C ILE A 393 -17.18 -16.88 2.08
N LEU A 394 -16.99 -16.40 3.30
CA LEU A 394 -17.25 -17.15 4.53
C LEU A 394 -18.50 -16.62 5.23
N LYS A 395 -19.49 -17.49 5.45
CA LYS A 395 -20.58 -17.24 6.39
C LYS A 395 -20.21 -17.80 7.75
N THR A 396 -20.07 -16.95 8.75
CA THR A 396 -19.77 -17.37 10.12
C THR A 396 -21.00 -18.00 10.80
N LYS A 397 -20.77 -18.74 11.89
CA LYS A 397 -21.84 -19.29 12.73
C LYS A 397 -22.72 -18.20 13.33
N SER A 398 -22.18 -17.00 13.53
CA SER A 398 -22.96 -15.82 13.96
C SER A 398 -23.83 -15.21 12.85
N GLY A 399 -23.75 -15.71 11.62
CA GLY A 399 -24.50 -15.23 10.46
C GLY A 399 -23.87 -14.07 9.71
N ARG A 400 -22.68 -13.59 10.11
CA ARG A 400 -21.95 -12.55 9.40
C ARG A 400 -21.24 -13.12 8.17
N PHE A 401 -21.18 -12.34 7.10
CA PHE A 401 -20.42 -12.67 5.90
C PHE A 401 -19.11 -11.92 5.85
N TYR A 402 -18.03 -12.67 5.67
CA TYR A 402 -16.69 -12.16 5.40
C TYR A 402 -16.33 -12.51 3.96
N ILE A 403 -15.77 -11.54 3.24
CA ILE A 403 -15.49 -11.64 1.81
C ILE A 403 -14.07 -11.16 1.58
N THR A 404 -13.19 -12.05 1.14
CA THR A 404 -11.83 -11.68 0.76
C THR A 404 -11.77 -11.19 -0.67
N THR A 405 -10.85 -10.26 -0.90
CA THR A 405 -10.58 -9.73 -2.23
C THR A 405 -9.08 -9.70 -2.52
N SER A 406 -8.73 -9.79 -3.78
CA SER A 406 -7.33 -9.68 -4.23
C SER A 406 -6.92 -8.21 -4.34
N GLY A 407 -6.21 -7.71 -3.32
CA GLY A 407 -5.70 -6.33 -3.26
C GLY A 407 -6.64 -5.29 -2.64
N GLY A 408 -7.70 -5.72 -1.95
CA GLY A 408 -8.58 -4.81 -1.20
C GLY A 408 -8.87 -5.29 0.22
N GLY A 409 -8.11 -6.26 0.72
CA GLY A 409 -8.33 -6.82 2.05
C GLY A 409 -9.58 -7.71 2.15
N THR A 410 -10.19 -7.70 3.33
CA THR A 410 -11.39 -8.48 3.66
C THR A 410 -12.55 -7.55 3.97
N ASN A 411 -13.73 -7.85 3.44
CA ASN A 411 -14.95 -7.08 3.61
C ASN A 411 -15.93 -7.84 4.50
N VAL A 412 -16.68 -7.13 5.33
CA VAL A 412 -17.76 -7.67 6.15
C VAL A 412 -19.07 -7.03 5.72
N ILE A 413 -20.06 -7.83 5.39
CA ILE A 413 -21.39 -7.30 5.02
C ILE A 413 -22.06 -6.68 6.24
N LEU A 414 -22.50 -5.42 6.10
CA LEU A 414 -23.27 -4.68 7.09
C LEU A 414 -24.79 -4.71 6.79
N SER A 415 -25.16 -4.86 5.53
CA SER A 415 -26.55 -4.85 5.09
C SER A 415 -27.31 -6.10 5.53
N HIS A 416 -28.56 -5.93 5.99
CA HIS A 416 -29.46 -7.04 6.27
C HIS A 416 -30.10 -7.60 4.98
N GLN A 417 -30.36 -6.72 4.00
CA GLN A 417 -30.88 -7.10 2.71
C GLN A 417 -29.73 -7.42 1.76
N LEU A 418 -29.69 -8.63 1.22
CA LEU A 418 -28.63 -9.10 0.34
C LEU A 418 -29.03 -9.08 -1.15
N LEU A 419 -30.30 -9.10 -1.47
CA LEU A 419 -30.81 -9.05 -2.84
C LEU A 419 -30.97 -7.60 -3.28
N CYS A 420 -29.83 -6.88 -3.42
CA CYS A 420 -29.76 -5.50 -3.89
C CYS A 420 -28.35 -5.18 -4.44
N ASP A 421 -28.25 -4.10 -5.23
CA ASP A 421 -26.99 -3.64 -5.83
C ASP A 421 -26.18 -2.67 -4.92
N THR A 422 -26.66 -2.44 -3.69
CA THR A 422 -26.14 -1.43 -2.77
C THR A 422 -25.82 -2.02 -1.40
N ILE A 423 -25.29 -3.26 -1.37
CA ILE A 423 -24.78 -3.87 -0.16
C ILE A 423 -23.68 -2.97 0.41
N GLN A 424 -23.74 -2.73 1.73
CA GLN A 424 -22.73 -1.96 2.46
C GLN A 424 -21.76 -2.90 3.16
N PHE A 425 -20.49 -2.49 3.17
CA PHE A 425 -19.39 -3.27 3.73
C PHE A 425 -18.58 -2.44 4.74
N GLN A 426 -18.08 -3.13 5.76
CA GLN A 426 -16.97 -2.72 6.58
C GLN A 426 -15.71 -3.38 6.02
N HIS A 427 -14.57 -2.70 6.05
CA HIS A 427 -13.32 -3.22 5.52
C HIS A 427 -12.35 -3.59 6.63
N PHE A 428 -11.51 -4.58 6.33
CA PHE A 428 -10.28 -4.92 7.04
C PHE A 428 -9.15 -4.95 6.03
N SER A 429 -8.32 -3.95 6.04
CA SER A 429 -7.11 -3.80 5.22
C SER A 429 -5.87 -3.76 6.12
N VAL A 430 -4.73 -3.52 5.54
CA VAL A 430 -3.50 -3.22 6.31
C VAL A 430 -3.71 -1.98 7.18
N ASP A 431 -4.50 -1.01 6.71
CA ASP A 431 -4.84 0.20 7.47
C ASP A 431 -5.71 -0.10 8.71
N GLU A 432 -6.53 -1.17 8.71
CA GLU A 432 -7.28 -1.66 9.86
C GLU A 432 -6.55 -2.78 10.63
N GLY A 433 -5.27 -3.01 10.30
CA GLY A 433 -4.35 -3.82 11.08
C GLY A 433 -4.24 -5.29 10.70
N ILE A 434 -4.75 -5.75 9.56
CA ILE A 434 -4.43 -7.09 9.04
C ILE A 434 -3.06 -7.09 8.35
N SER A 435 -2.50 -8.30 8.13
CA SER A 435 -1.13 -8.45 7.64
C SER A 435 -0.95 -8.11 6.15
N SER A 436 -2.01 -8.19 5.35
CA SER A 436 -1.93 -8.01 3.90
C SER A 436 -3.31 -7.73 3.30
N ASP A 437 -3.36 -6.94 2.23
CA ASP A 437 -4.57 -6.71 1.43
C ASP A 437 -4.78 -7.79 0.35
N MET A 438 -3.78 -8.62 0.10
CA MET A 438 -3.85 -9.75 -0.84
C MET A 438 -4.33 -11.00 -0.12
N ASN A 439 -5.66 -11.09 0.12
CA ASN A 439 -6.26 -12.18 0.86
C ASN A 439 -6.77 -13.27 -0.08
N GLN A 440 -6.53 -14.53 0.30
CA GLN A 440 -6.81 -15.69 -0.53
C GLN A 440 -8.07 -16.42 -0.07
N THR A 441 -8.15 -16.77 1.22
CA THR A 441 -9.24 -17.57 1.78
C THR A 441 -9.47 -17.26 3.26
N LEU A 442 -10.52 -17.82 3.84
CA LEU A 442 -11.02 -17.57 5.19
C LEU A 442 -11.32 -18.86 5.95
N ALA A 443 -11.23 -18.81 7.28
CA ALA A 443 -11.77 -19.86 8.15
C ALA A 443 -12.30 -19.25 9.45
N GLU A 444 -13.37 -19.84 10.05
CA GLU A 444 -13.87 -19.51 11.38
C GLU A 444 -13.39 -20.56 12.38
N ASP A 445 -12.77 -20.15 13.48
CA ASP A 445 -12.40 -21.06 14.56
C ASP A 445 -13.58 -21.40 15.49
N LYS A 446 -13.37 -22.28 16.45
CA LYS A 446 -14.40 -22.63 17.44
C LYS A 446 -14.82 -21.49 18.36
N ASN A 447 -13.96 -20.50 18.54
CA ASN A 447 -14.20 -19.33 19.39
C ASN A 447 -14.94 -18.21 18.63
N GLY A 448 -15.19 -18.42 17.32
CA GLY A 448 -15.83 -17.46 16.42
C GLY A 448 -14.88 -16.39 15.88
N ASN A 449 -13.57 -16.54 16.05
CA ASN A 449 -12.61 -15.66 15.38
C ASN A 449 -12.48 -16.05 13.91
N VAL A 450 -12.27 -15.05 13.06
CA VAL A 450 -12.09 -15.24 11.62
C VAL A 450 -10.62 -15.17 11.26
N TRP A 451 -10.13 -16.23 10.66
CA TRP A 451 -8.78 -16.36 10.17
C TRP A 451 -8.73 -15.98 8.69
N ILE A 452 -7.94 -14.97 8.37
CA ILE A 452 -7.72 -14.45 7.03
C ILE A 452 -6.37 -14.98 6.55
N VAL A 453 -6.37 -15.66 5.41
CA VAL A 453 -5.17 -16.29 4.84
C VAL A 453 -4.63 -15.41 3.72
N SER A 454 -3.37 -15.02 3.84
CA SER A 454 -2.58 -14.39 2.80
C SER A 454 -1.41 -15.31 2.41
N ALA A 455 -0.74 -15.08 1.30
CA ALA A 455 0.32 -16.00 0.83
C ALA A 455 1.43 -16.26 1.86
N GLY A 456 1.86 -15.25 2.61
CA GLY A 456 2.96 -15.36 3.58
C GLY A 456 2.55 -15.22 5.04
N SER A 457 1.26 -15.06 5.36
CA SER A 457 0.82 -14.73 6.72
C SER A 457 -0.62 -15.10 6.99
N LEU A 458 -0.98 -15.21 8.27
CA LEU A 458 -2.36 -15.32 8.74
C LEU A 458 -2.71 -14.11 9.59
N SER A 459 -3.94 -13.61 9.46
CA SER A 459 -4.52 -12.62 10.37
C SER A 459 -5.75 -13.21 11.03
N MET A 460 -5.81 -13.16 12.35
CA MET A 460 -7.00 -13.55 13.11
C MET A 460 -7.73 -12.31 13.56
N VAL A 461 -8.96 -12.13 13.10
CA VAL A 461 -9.83 -11.03 13.51
C VAL A 461 -10.81 -11.53 14.58
N ASN A 462 -10.88 -10.82 15.71
CA ASN A 462 -11.90 -11.06 16.71
C ASN A 462 -13.15 -10.22 16.35
N PRO A 463 -14.29 -10.85 16.01
CA PRO A 463 -15.48 -10.11 15.56
C PRO A 463 -16.14 -9.23 16.64
N LYS A 464 -15.83 -9.48 17.92
CA LYS A 464 -16.40 -8.70 19.05
C LYS A 464 -15.65 -7.38 19.27
N THR A 465 -14.32 -7.42 19.12
CA THR A 465 -13.47 -6.25 19.36
C THR A 465 -13.05 -5.54 18.09
N GLY A 466 -13.19 -6.18 16.93
CA GLY A 466 -12.68 -5.70 15.66
C GLY A 466 -11.15 -5.73 15.52
N LEU A 467 -10.43 -6.23 16.53
CA LEU A 467 -8.98 -6.23 16.54
C LEU A 467 -8.43 -7.42 15.75
N ALA A 468 -7.45 -7.15 14.91
CA ALA A 468 -6.69 -8.15 14.20
C ALA A 468 -5.44 -8.57 15.00
N THR A 469 -5.06 -9.82 14.87
CA THR A 469 -3.84 -10.39 15.41
C THR A 469 -3.13 -11.12 14.29
N ASN A 470 -1.91 -10.71 13.97
CA ASN A 470 -1.18 -11.24 12.84
C ASN A 470 -0.19 -12.32 13.24
N TYR A 471 0.03 -13.26 12.34
CA TYR A 471 0.95 -14.38 12.48
C TYR A 471 1.81 -14.47 11.22
N TRP A 472 3.07 -14.08 11.34
CA TRP A 472 4.09 -14.24 10.32
C TRP A 472 5.03 -15.37 10.71
N ASN A 473 5.75 -15.93 9.78
CA ASN A 473 6.76 -16.96 10.04
C ASN A 473 6.21 -18.22 10.76
N LEU A 474 4.92 -18.54 10.57
CA LEU A 474 4.34 -19.79 11.03
C LEU A 474 4.89 -21.00 10.29
N ILE A 475 5.38 -20.77 9.09
CA ILE A 475 5.87 -21.77 8.16
C ILE A 475 7.38 -21.86 8.32
N SER A 476 7.91 -23.08 8.42
CA SER A 476 9.32 -23.32 8.76
C SER A 476 10.29 -23.27 7.59
N ASP A 477 9.82 -23.55 6.39
CA ASP A 477 10.66 -23.72 5.22
C ASP A 477 10.72 -22.45 4.39
N ALA A 478 11.91 -22.02 4.01
CA ALA A 478 12.09 -20.86 3.15
C ALA A 478 11.40 -21.08 1.79
N GLY A 479 10.52 -20.13 1.42
CA GLY A 479 9.76 -20.19 0.17
C GLY A 479 8.43 -20.95 0.25
N GLU A 480 8.07 -21.55 1.39
CA GLU A 480 6.74 -22.12 1.58
C GLU A 480 5.70 -20.99 1.71
N LEU A 481 4.56 -21.14 1.03
CA LEU A 481 3.46 -20.19 1.02
C LEU A 481 2.14 -20.88 1.31
N PHE A 482 1.18 -20.16 1.88
CA PHE A 482 -0.21 -20.60 1.92
C PHE A 482 -0.82 -20.59 0.52
N THR A 483 -1.75 -21.50 0.29
CA THR A 483 -2.48 -21.59 -0.99
C THR A 483 -3.89 -20.97 -0.88
N GLU A 484 -4.58 -20.85 -2.01
CA GLU A 484 -5.95 -20.36 -2.08
C GLU A 484 -7.01 -21.39 -1.65
N ALA A 485 -6.60 -22.62 -1.29
CA ALA A 485 -7.52 -23.66 -0.86
C ALA A 485 -8.14 -23.33 0.51
N THR A 486 -9.45 -23.47 0.61
CA THR A 486 -10.23 -23.20 1.84
C THR A 486 -9.76 -24.09 2.97
N PRO A 487 -9.37 -23.52 4.14
CA PRO A 487 -8.93 -24.31 5.29
C PRO A 487 -10.04 -25.19 5.85
N ALA A 488 -9.66 -26.38 6.34
CA ALA A 488 -10.59 -27.28 7.00
C ALA A 488 -10.59 -27.09 8.52
N VAL A 489 -11.75 -27.18 9.16
CA VAL A 489 -11.91 -27.11 10.62
C VAL A 489 -12.26 -28.48 11.15
N LEU A 490 -11.35 -29.07 11.93
CA LEU A 490 -11.53 -30.38 12.51
C LEU A 490 -12.45 -30.33 13.75
N SER A 491 -13.05 -31.48 14.10
CA SER A 491 -13.97 -31.59 15.25
C SER A 491 -13.34 -31.20 16.59
N ASN A 492 -12.04 -31.33 16.76
CA ASN A 492 -11.29 -30.89 17.96
C ASN A 492 -10.98 -29.37 17.98
N GLY A 493 -11.26 -28.64 16.90
CA GLY A 493 -10.99 -27.20 16.76
C GLY A 493 -9.68 -26.85 16.08
N THR A 494 -8.92 -27.85 15.64
CA THR A 494 -7.74 -27.62 14.83
C THR A 494 -8.16 -27.08 13.45
N LEU A 495 -7.56 -25.97 13.05
CA LEU A 495 -7.62 -25.45 11.68
C LEU A 495 -6.52 -26.14 10.87
N VAL A 496 -6.83 -26.62 9.70
CA VAL A 496 -5.84 -27.19 8.78
C VAL A 496 -5.74 -26.26 7.59
N PHE A 497 -4.60 -25.62 7.45
CA PHE A 497 -4.29 -24.72 6.33
C PHE A 497 -3.55 -25.46 5.23
N CYS A 498 -3.71 -25.00 4.01
CA CYS A 498 -3.00 -25.53 2.85
C CYS A 498 -1.77 -24.70 2.55
N THR A 499 -0.66 -25.39 2.23
CA THR A 499 0.59 -24.77 1.81
C THR A 499 1.10 -25.33 0.50
N THR A 500 2.14 -24.72 -0.04
CA THR A 500 2.83 -25.21 -1.23
C THR A 500 3.63 -26.50 -0.99
N LEU A 501 3.81 -26.90 0.27
CA LEU A 501 4.56 -28.09 0.65
C LEU A 501 3.73 -29.16 1.38
N GLY A 502 2.44 -28.90 1.66
CA GLY A 502 1.57 -29.85 2.35
C GLY A 502 0.46 -29.17 3.15
N ILE A 503 0.09 -29.72 4.28
CA ILE A 503 -0.94 -29.21 5.19
C ILE A 503 -0.34 -28.74 6.51
N LEU A 504 -0.83 -27.63 7.03
CA LEU A 504 -0.38 -27.04 8.29
C LEU A 504 -1.53 -27.06 9.32
N PRO A 505 -1.56 -28.01 10.25
CA PRO A 505 -2.55 -28.05 11.31
C PRO A 505 -2.19 -27.05 12.42
N ILE A 506 -3.12 -26.16 12.75
CA ILE A 506 -2.99 -25.16 13.80
C ILE A 506 -4.12 -25.32 14.80
N ASN A 507 -3.79 -25.54 16.07
CA ASN A 507 -4.78 -25.42 17.14
C ASN A 507 -4.69 -24.02 17.76
N PRO A 508 -5.66 -23.13 17.54
CA PRO A 508 -5.62 -21.77 18.05
C PRO A 508 -5.46 -21.68 19.58
N ASN A 509 -5.96 -22.67 20.33
CA ASN A 509 -5.88 -22.69 21.79
C ASN A 509 -4.47 -23.09 22.30
N GLU A 510 -3.66 -23.74 21.48
CA GLU A 510 -2.30 -24.16 21.80
C GLU A 510 -1.25 -23.13 21.39
N MET A 511 -1.64 -22.13 20.62
CA MET A 511 -0.75 -21.05 20.19
C MET A 511 -0.47 -20.10 21.34
N LYS A 512 0.62 -20.37 22.07
CA LYS A 512 1.10 -19.48 23.11
C LYS A 512 1.73 -18.24 22.46
N LYS A 513 1.12 -17.11 22.68
CA LYS A 513 1.69 -15.82 22.35
C LYS A 513 2.41 -15.23 23.55
N SER A 514 3.46 -14.48 23.30
CA SER A 514 4.15 -13.73 24.33
C SER A 514 3.22 -12.68 24.92
N ASN A 515 3.19 -12.58 26.26
CA ASN A 515 2.54 -11.49 26.96
C ASN A 515 3.51 -10.32 27.21
N PHE A 516 4.67 -10.33 26.57
CA PHE A 516 5.65 -9.28 26.70
C PHE A 516 5.08 -7.97 26.21
N VAL A 517 5.26 -6.91 27.01
CA VAL A 517 4.81 -5.55 26.68
C VAL A 517 6.06 -4.73 26.35
N PRO A 518 6.34 -4.49 25.06
CA PRO A 518 7.49 -3.69 24.68
C PRO A 518 7.28 -2.23 25.05
N ARG A 519 8.33 -1.59 25.58
CA ARG A 519 8.31 -0.16 25.81
C ARG A 519 8.53 0.57 24.49
N ILE A 520 7.69 1.56 24.19
CA ILE A 520 7.91 2.45 23.06
C ILE A 520 8.86 3.57 23.51
N VAL A 521 9.87 3.81 22.72
CA VAL A 521 10.87 4.87 22.89
C VAL A 521 10.94 5.76 21.66
N PHE A 522 11.32 7.01 21.88
CA PHE A 522 11.40 8.03 20.83
C PHE A 522 12.83 8.52 20.65
N ASN A 523 13.16 9.01 19.46
CA ASN A 523 14.44 9.66 19.17
C ASN A 523 14.47 11.15 19.54
N CYS A 524 13.40 11.68 20.12
CA CYS A 524 13.27 13.08 20.56
C CYS A 524 12.73 13.17 21.99
N ALA A 525 12.67 14.36 22.54
CA ALA A 525 12.05 14.64 23.82
C ALA A 525 10.52 14.43 23.76
N GLN A 526 9.87 14.26 24.91
CA GLN A 526 8.42 14.13 25.00
C GLN A 526 7.66 15.42 24.62
N GLU A 527 8.33 16.55 24.70
CA GLU A 527 7.83 17.84 24.22
C GLU A 527 8.77 18.33 23.12
N VAL A 528 8.23 18.63 21.95
CA VAL A 528 8.97 19.09 20.77
C VAL A 528 8.45 20.47 20.37
N PHE A 529 9.35 21.44 20.33
CA PHE A 529 9.04 22.81 19.88
C PHE A 529 9.54 23.00 18.47
N LEU A 530 8.60 23.19 17.53
CA LEU A 530 8.89 23.49 16.14
C LEU A 530 8.91 25.02 15.94
N SER A 531 9.95 25.49 15.28
CA SER A 531 10.06 26.89 14.90
C SER A 531 9.02 27.23 13.82
N PRO A 532 8.72 28.53 13.59
CA PRO A 532 7.74 28.94 12.58
C PRO A 532 8.05 28.47 11.16
N ASP A 533 9.35 28.25 10.86
CA ASP A 533 9.81 27.81 9.53
C ASP A 533 9.78 26.29 9.38
N GLU A 534 9.78 25.54 10.49
CA GLU A 534 9.68 24.08 10.52
C GLU A 534 8.22 23.66 10.42
N LYS A 535 7.76 23.43 9.18
CA LYS A 535 6.36 23.01 8.90
C LYS A 535 6.22 21.50 8.86
N ASP A 536 7.32 20.80 8.69
CA ASP A 536 7.38 19.35 8.56
C ASP A 536 7.93 18.75 9.85
N PHE A 537 7.25 17.73 10.36
CA PHE A 537 7.67 17.00 11.54
C PHE A 537 7.93 15.54 11.18
N SER A 538 9.14 15.09 11.48
CA SER A 538 9.56 13.70 11.33
C SER A 538 9.96 13.11 12.67
N ILE A 539 9.41 11.96 13.01
CA ILE A 539 9.70 11.28 14.27
C ILE A 539 10.01 9.81 14.00
N ARG A 540 11.01 9.32 14.71
CA ARG A 540 11.33 7.89 14.79
C ARG A 540 11.08 7.38 16.18
N PHE A 541 10.55 6.16 16.25
CA PHE A 541 10.23 5.48 17.48
C PHE A 541 10.55 3.99 17.34
N ALA A 542 10.65 3.30 18.45
CA ALA A 542 10.87 1.86 18.48
C ALA A 542 10.13 1.24 19.66
N ALA A 543 9.42 0.15 19.43
CA ALA A 543 8.97 -0.74 20.47
C ALA A 543 10.09 -1.75 20.75
N LEU A 544 10.62 -1.75 21.96
CA LEU A 544 11.80 -2.51 22.33
C LEU A 544 11.48 -4.00 22.52
N ASP A 545 11.18 -4.67 21.41
CA ASP A 545 11.02 -6.13 21.31
C ASP A 545 12.06 -6.70 20.35
N TYR A 546 13.06 -7.40 20.88
CA TYR A 546 14.23 -7.90 20.15
C TYR A 546 14.01 -9.26 19.48
N ASN A 547 12.87 -9.93 19.73
CA ASN A 547 12.63 -11.25 19.15
C ASN A 547 12.18 -11.20 17.69
N LYS A 548 11.26 -10.26 17.37
CA LYS A 548 10.62 -10.13 16.07
C LYS A 548 10.20 -8.68 15.80
N ASN A 549 11.16 -7.78 15.89
CA ASN A 549 10.93 -6.34 15.69
C ASN A 549 10.33 -6.00 14.31
N GLU A 550 10.65 -6.78 13.27
CA GLU A 550 10.15 -6.62 11.91
C GLU A 550 8.63 -6.90 11.81
N GLU A 551 8.05 -7.60 12.77
CA GLU A 551 6.65 -8.01 12.80
C GLU A 551 5.76 -7.08 13.61
N ILE A 552 6.35 -6.08 14.28
CA ILE A 552 5.62 -5.12 15.11
C ILE A 552 4.76 -4.22 14.23
N VAL A 553 3.49 -4.12 14.59
CA VAL A 553 2.56 -3.15 14.02
C VAL A 553 2.37 -2.03 15.01
N TYR A 554 2.48 -0.81 14.55
CA TYR A 554 2.20 0.40 15.31
C TYR A 554 0.83 0.95 14.94
N ALA A 555 0.12 1.45 15.92
CA ALA A 555 -1.03 2.32 15.71
C ALA A 555 -0.68 3.71 16.22
N TYR A 556 -0.98 4.73 15.42
CA TYR A 556 -0.69 6.12 15.75
C TYR A 556 -1.88 7.03 15.43
N LYS A 557 -1.98 8.13 16.18
CA LYS A 557 -3.00 9.15 15.97
C LYS A 557 -2.44 10.50 16.40
N LEU A 558 -2.52 11.49 15.52
CA LEU A 558 -2.19 12.88 15.84
C LEU A 558 -3.47 13.66 16.08
N ASP A 559 -3.74 14.03 17.34
CA ASP A 559 -4.93 14.78 17.70
C ASP A 559 -4.97 16.13 16.96
N GLY A 560 -6.14 16.45 16.45
CA GLY A 560 -6.37 17.64 15.61
C GLY A 560 -6.15 17.41 14.11
N ILE A 561 -5.59 16.28 13.69
CA ILE A 561 -5.38 15.90 12.27
C ILE A 561 -6.06 14.58 11.95
N ASP A 562 -5.79 13.53 12.74
CA ASP A 562 -6.34 12.21 12.50
C ASP A 562 -7.63 12.02 13.30
N SER A 563 -8.72 11.62 12.65
CA SER A 563 -9.99 11.29 13.31
C SER A 563 -9.95 9.93 13.99
N GLU A 564 -9.20 8.98 13.40
CA GLU A 564 -9.10 7.59 13.83
C GLU A 564 -7.64 7.14 13.94
N TRP A 565 -7.41 5.96 14.54
CA TRP A 565 -6.10 5.35 14.59
C TRP A 565 -5.66 4.89 13.21
N ARG A 566 -4.41 5.20 12.84
CA ARG A 566 -3.75 4.70 11.65
C ARG A 566 -2.75 3.62 12.01
N TYR A 567 -2.53 2.68 11.12
CA TYR A 567 -1.64 1.54 11.35
C TYR A 567 -0.45 1.57 10.39
N THR A 568 0.73 1.18 10.89
CA THR A 568 1.96 1.12 10.10
C THR A 568 2.93 0.10 10.66
N ARG A 569 3.83 -0.41 9.83
CA ARG A 569 5.01 -1.16 10.25
C ARG A 569 6.27 -0.30 10.25
N SER A 570 6.19 0.88 9.66
CA SER A 570 7.30 1.82 9.72
C SER A 570 7.48 2.32 11.15
N ASN A 571 8.71 2.41 11.59
CA ASN A 571 9.11 3.03 12.85
C ASN A 571 9.45 4.53 12.67
N GLU A 572 9.00 5.13 11.55
CA GLU A 572 9.16 6.55 11.24
C GLU A 572 7.84 7.12 10.71
N LEU A 573 7.44 8.28 11.22
CA LEU A 573 6.28 9.03 10.77
C LEU A 573 6.72 10.41 10.29
N ASN A 574 6.10 10.86 9.21
CA ASN A 574 6.34 12.15 8.61
C ASN A 574 5.02 12.91 8.44
N TYR A 575 4.90 14.04 9.11
CA TYR A 575 3.77 14.97 8.96
C TYR A 575 4.24 16.22 8.23
N ALA A 576 3.69 16.45 7.05
CA ALA A 576 4.03 17.62 6.25
C ALA A 576 3.04 18.76 6.51
N ARG A 577 3.56 20.01 6.53
CA ARG A 577 2.78 21.25 6.59
C ARG A 577 1.83 21.35 7.78
N LEU A 578 2.31 21.00 8.97
CA LEU A 578 1.55 21.22 10.20
C LEU A 578 1.15 22.70 10.31
N ALA A 579 -0.12 22.99 10.64
CA ALA A 579 -0.58 24.31 10.97
C ALA A 579 0.00 24.77 12.32
N PRO A 580 0.07 26.09 12.63
CA PRO A 580 0.42 26.54 13.97
C PRO A 580 -0.56 26.01 15.01
N GLY A 581 -0.05 25.49 16.13
CA GLY A 581 -0.90 24.93 17.19
C GLY A 581 -0.17 23.89 18.01
N ASP A 582 -0.92 23.32 18.95
CA ASP A 582 -0.48 22.26 19.82
C ASP A 582 -1.12 20.95 19.38
N TYR A 583 -0.32 19.90 19.30
CA TYR A 583 -0.73 18.57 18.87
C TYR A 583 -0.25 17.53 19.85
N THR A 584 -1.00 16.45 20.03
CA THR A 584 -0.58 15.29 20.77
C THR A 584 -0.53 14.09 19.87
N LEU A 585 0.66 13.51 19.69
CA LEU A 585 0.85 12.27 18.95
C LEU A 585 0.78 11.10 19.91
N HIS A 586 -0.17 10.23 19.68
CA HIS A 586 -0.36 8.97 20.41
C HIS A 586 0.24 7.84 19.59
N ILE A 587 1.02 6.96 20.22
CA ILE A 587 1.59 5.77 19.57
C ILE A 587 1.45 4.58 20.51
N LYS A 588 0.95 3.47 20.00
CA LYS A 588 0.93 2.16 20.67
C LYS A 588 1.37 1.08 19.70
N SER A 589 1.78 -0.08 20.21
CA SER A 589 2.24 -1.16 19.33
C SER A 589 1.75 -2.54 19.75
N THR A 590 1.85 -3.48 18.82
CA THR A 590 1.90 -4.90 19.15
C THR A 590 3.25 -5.24 19.74
N ASN A 591 3.36 -6.43 20.37
CA ASN A 591 4.66 -7.08 20.56
C ASN A 591 5.08 -7.83 19.28
N GLY A 592 6.26 -8.45 19.28
CA GLY A 592 6.79 -9.21 18.14
C GLY A 592 5.96 -10.46 17.76
N ASP A 593 5.02 -10.90 18.60
CA ASP A 593 4.05 -11.94 18.28
C ASP A 593 2.72 -11.38 17.74
N GLY A 594 2.68 -10.09 17.39
CA GLY A 594 1.52 -9.41 16.82
C GLY A 594 0.36 -9.21 17.81
N VAL A 595 0.60 -9.32 19.12
CA VAL A 595 -0.41 -9.06 20.15
C VAL A 595 -0.39 -7.57 20.52
N TRP A 596 -1.52 -6.91 20.37
CA TRP A 596 -1.68 -5.53 20.86
C TRP A 596 -1.43 -5.45 22.35
N THR A 597 -0.59 -4.51 22.74
CA THR A 597 -0.19 -4.32 24.15
C THR A 597 -0.65 -2.96 24.66
N ASN A 598 -0.76 -2.85 25.98
CA ASN A 598 -1.12 -1.59 26.63
C ASN A 598 0.14 -0.75 26.90
N ASN A 599 0.82 -0.33 25.82
CA ASN A 599 2.11 0.39 25.86
C ASN A 599 2.04 1.78 25.23
N GLU A 600 0.85 2.38 25.19
CA GLU A 600 0.67 3.70 24.61
C GLU A 600 1.62 4.74 25.20
N GLN A 601 2.24 5.51 24.32
CA GLN A 601 3.10 6.66 24.65
C GLN A 601 2.64 7.88 23.86
N THR A 602 2.88 9.06 24.42
CA THR A 602 2.48 10.33 23.82
C THR A 602 3.66 11.29 23.67
N ILE A 603 3.60 12.11 22.63
CA ILE A 603 4.49 13.25 22.41
C ILE A 603 3.64 14.48 22.16
N VAL A 604 4.03 15.58 22.80
CA VAL A 604 3.39 16.88 22.60
C VAL A 604 4.24 17.69 21.62
N LEU A 605 3.59 18.23 20.60
CA LEU A 605 4.21 19.06 19.58
C LEU A 605 3.67 20.47 19.66
N HIS A 606 4.53 21.46 19.80
CA HIS A 606 4.20 22.88 19.81
C HIS A 606 4.76 23.53 18.56
N ARG A 607 3.89 23.90 17.61
CA ARG A 607 4.33 24.66 16.42
C ARG A 607 3.97 26.14 16.56
N SER A 608 5.00 26.98 16.60
CA SER A 608 4.85 28.42 16.64
C SER A 608 4.37 28.96 15.29
N ALA A 609 3.51 29.98 15.32
CA ALA A 609 3.04 30.64 14.10
C ALA A 609 4.13 31.55 13.52
N SER A 610 4.33 31.51 12.20
CA SER A 610 5.07 32.57 11.50
C SER A 610 4.26 33.89 11.49
N PHE A 611 4.94 35.04 11.30
CA PHE A 611 4.23 36.31 11.26
C PHE A 611 3.04 36.29 10.30
N ASN A 612 3.20 35.71 9.11
CA ASN A 612 2.17 35.62 8.09
C ASN A 612 0.97 34.69 8.44
N GLU A 613 1.13 33.82 9.43
CA GLU A 613 0.10 32.90 9.92
C GLU A 613 -0.66 33.51 11.12
N THR A 614 -0.20 34.64 11.65
CA THR A 614 -0.84 35.27 12.81
C THR A 614 -2.07 36.09 12.41
N PRO A 615 -3.12 36.15 13.29
CA PRO A 615 -4.29 37.02 13.06
C PRO A 615 -3.92 38.49 12.86
N TRP A 616 -2.86 38.95 13.51
CA TRP A 616 -2.36 40.33 13.38
C TRP A 616 -1.84 40.65 11.96
N ALA A 617 -1.13 39.67 11.34
CA ALA A 617 -0.67 39.85 9.96
C ALA A 617 -1.85 39.94 9.00
N TRP A 618 -2.85 39.09 9.17
CA TRP A 618 -4.08 39.13 8.36
C TRP A 618 -4.86 40.45 8.53
N MET A 619 -4.94 40.99 9.78
CA MET A 619 -5.50 42.33 10.00
C MET A 619 -4.69 43.40 9.31
N LEU A 620 -3.34 43.34 9.39
CA LEU A 620 -2.45 44.29 8.71
C LEU A 620 -2.62 44.24 7.18
N TYR A 621 -2.68 43.02 6.62
CA TYR A 621 -2.92 42.86 5.19
C TYR A 621 -4.30 43.37 4.77
N GLY A 622 -5.33 43.11 5.57
CA GLY A 622 -6.68 43.64 5.36
C GLY A 622 -6.70 45.17 5.39
N LEU A 623 -5.98 45.81 6.34
CA LEU A 623 -5.82 47.26 6.43
C LEU A 623 -5.08 47.80 5.20
N LEU A 624 -3.97 47.19 4.79
CA LEU A 624 -3.21 47.60 3.62
C LEU A 624 -4.05 47.52 2.33
N ILE A 625 -4.77 46.40 2.15
CA ILE A 625 -5.69 46.26 1.00
C ILE A 625 -6.78 47.35 1.03
N THR A 626 -7.36 47.60 2.21
CA THR A 626 -8.38 48.65 2.37
C THR A 626 -7.83 50.02 2.04
N CYS A 627 -6.63 50.35 2.54
CA CYS A 627 -5.94 51.59 2.21
C CYS A 627 -5.64 51.71 0.71
N PHE A 628 -5.22 50.61 0.09
CA PHE A 628 -4.95 50.58 -1.35
C PHE A 628 -6.22 50.80 -2.17
N VAL A 629 -7.34 50.17 -1.77
CA VAL A 629 -8.65 50.37 -2.41
C VAL A 629 -9.15 51.80 -2.25
N ILE A 630 -9.05 52.37 -1.03
CA ILE A 630 -9.41 53.75 -0.75
C ILE A 630 -8.55 54.73 -1.56
N GLY A 631 -7.23 54.49 -1.59
CA GLY A 631 -6.26 55.25 -2.38
C GLY A 631 -6.59 55.21 -3.87
N GLY A 632 -6.87 54.02 -4.39
CA GLY A 632 -7.25 53.80 -5.78
C GLY A 632 -8.57 54.50 -6.14
N LEU A 633 -9.60 54.41 -5.28
CA LEU A 633 -10.87 55.12 -5.45
C LEU A 633 -10.70 56.66 -5.39
N SER A 634 -9.83 57.14 -4.48
CA SER A 634 -9.49 58.56 -4.38
C SER A 634 -8.73 59.04 -5.60
N ALA A 635 -7.78 58.29 -6.10
CA ALA A 635 -7.08 58.55 -7.35
C ALA A 635 -8.03 58.60 -8.55
N ILE A 636 -8.97 57.63 -8.66
CA ILE A 636 -9.98 57.62 -9.70
C ILE A 636 -10.89 58.85 -9.59
N ARG A 637 -11.30 59.25 -8.38
CA ARG A 637 -12.10 60.49 -8.15
C ARG A 637 -11.32 61.70 -8.54
N TYR A 638 -10.02 61.78 -8.17
CA TYR A 638 -9.14 62.88 -8.52
C TYR A 638 -8.95 62.99 -10.04
N VAL A 639 -8.67 61.88 -10.73
CA VAL A 639 -8.56 61.83 -12.20
C VAL A 639 -9.87 62.24 -12.88
N ARG A 640 -11.02 61.78 -12.34
CA ARG A 640 -12.35 62.20 -12.86
C ARG A 640 -12.60 63.71 -12.67
N ARG A 641 -12.12 64.25 -11.52
CA ARG A 641 -12.21 65.68 -11.24
C ARG A 641 -11.32 66.48 -12.20
N LEU A 642 -10.07 66.07 -12.38
CA LEU A 642 -9.15 66.67 -13.36
C LEU A 642 -9.69 66.63 -14.80
N LYS A 643 -10.28 65.46 -15.18
CA LYS A 643 -10.92 65.36 -16.51
C LYS A 643 -12.11 66.27 -16.68
N ARG A 644 -12.89 66.55 -15.62
CA ARG A 644 -13.97 67.52 -15.66
C ARG A 644 -13.44 68.95 -15.75
N GLU A 645 -12.38 69.28 -14.99
CA GLU A 645 -11.77 70.62 -15.08
C GLU A 645 -11.12 70.88 -16.43
N LEU A 646 -10.41 69.83 -17.00
CA LEU A 646 -9.86 69.89 -18.36
C LEU A 646 -10.96 70.08 -19.43
N LYS A 647 -12.07 69.35 -19.28
CA LYS A 647 -13.20 69.46 -20.19
C LYS A 647 -13.86 70.90 -20.12
N ASN A 648 -13.94 71.44 -18.92
CA ASN A 648 -14.41 72.79 -18.73
C ASN A 648 -13.44 73.82 -19.35
N VAL A 649 -12.12 73.63 -19.18
CA VAL A 649 -11.10 74.48 -19.82
C VAL A 649 -11.15 74.33 -21.35
N GLN A 650 -11.35 73.14 -21.89
CA GLN A 650 -11.50 72.88 -23.31
C GLN A 650 -12.81 73.53 -23.88
N LEU A 651 -13.89 73.52 -23.10
CA LEU A 651 -15.14 74.22 -23.50
C LEU A 651 -14.95 75.76 -23.54
N THR A 652 -14.28 76.34 -22.51
CA THR A 652 -13.98 77.80 -22.48
C THR A 652 -12.98 78.21 -23.58
N SER A 653 -11.99 77.35 -23.90
CA SER A 653 -11.06 77.58 -25.00
C SER A 653 -11.71 77.34 -26.37
N LYS A 654 -12.67 76.43 -26.47
CA LYS A 654 -13.44 76.22 -27.71
C LYS A 654 -14.37 77.45 -28.01
N GLU A 655 -15.01 77.95 -26.97
CA GLU A 655 -15.82 79.21 -27.09
C GLU A 655 -14.92 80.45 -27.47
N GLN A 656 -13.70 80.55 -26.87
CA GLN A 656 -12.76 81.53 -27.25
C GLN A 656 -12.19 81.39 -28.66
N ILE A 657 -11.98 80.07 -29.13
CA ILE A 657 -11.55 79.78 -30.49
C ILE A 657 -12.69 80.03 -31.51
N GLU A 658 -13.92 79.68 -31.13
CA GLU A 658 -15.09 80.01 -31.99
C GLU A 658 -15.28 81.53 -32.15
N LEU A 659 -15.13 82.33 -31.07
CA LEU A 659 -15.14 83.75 -31.10
C LEU A 659 -13.98 84.36 -31.91
N LEU A 660 -12.80 83.81 -31.84
CA LEU A 660 -11.62 84.14 -32.66
C LEU A 660 -11.79 83.64 -34.09
N GLY A 661 -12.43 82.47 -34.27
CA GLY A 661 -12.74 81.92 -35.62
C GLY A 661 -13.78 82.76 -36.38
N GLU A 662 -14.77 83.30 -35.68
CA GLU A 662 -15.75 84.27 -36.28
C GLU A 662 -15.04 85.55 -36.64
N ARG A 663 -14.11 86.02 -35.84
CA ARG A 663 -13.31 87.22 -36.14
C ARG A 663 -12.31 86.98 -37.27
N ILE A 664 -11.78 85.74 -37.46
CA ILE A 664 -10.86 85.40 -38.55
C ILE A 664 -11.61 85.17 -39.86
N LYS A 665 -12.85 84.63 -39.80
CA LYS A 665 -13.68 84.46 -41.01
C LYS A 665 -14.09 85.73 -41.64
N GLU A 666 -14.07 86.85 -40.89
CA GLU A 666 -14.28 88.17 -41.43
C GLU A 666 -13.06 88.75 -42.18
N LEU A 667 -11.86 88.12 -42.06
CA LEU A 667 -10.63 88.74 -42.55
C LEU A 667 -9.92 87.99 -43.69
N LEU A 668 -10.25 86.76 -44.12
CA LEU A 668 -9.55 86.13 -45.26
C LEU A 668 -10.44 85.06 -45.90
N PRO A 669 -10.62 85.01 -47.21
CA PRO A 669 -11.08 83.87 -47.98
C PRO A 669 -9.88 83.16 -48.58
N ILE A 670 -9.89 81.85 -48.67
CA ILE A 670 -9.33 80.95 -49.70
C ILE A 670 -8.93 79.57 -49.23
N ASN A 671 -9.47 78.61 -49.93
CA ASN A 671 -9.09 77.26 -50.39
C ASN A 671 -8.98 76.07 -49.43
N GLU A 672 -9.88 75.17 -49.82
CA GLU A 672 -9.84 73.72 -49.56
C GLU A 672 -8.61 73.09 -50.27
N GLU A 673 -7.97 72.24 -49.51
CA GLU A 673 -7.32 70.98 -49.86
C GLU A 673 -6.20 70.72 -48.86
N VAL A 674 -6.37 69.71 -48.07
CA VAL A 674 -5.46 68.71 -47.51
C VAL A 674 -6.08 68.17 -46.23
N LYS A 675 -6.92 67.19 -46.36
CA LYS A 675 -7.26 66.20 -45.30
C LYS A 675 -6.94 64.81 -45.78
N GLU A 676 -5.93 64.28 -45.28
CA GLU A 676 -5.73 62.85 -44.94
C GLU A 676 -4.24 62.55 -44.72
N ILE A 677 -3.99 61.93 -43.61
CA ILE A 677 -2.74 61.35 -43.12
C ILE A 677 -2.22 62.16 -41.94
N THR A 678 -2.69 61.71 -40.75
CA THR A 678 -1.95 61.61 -39.45
C THR A 678 -2.89 61.49 -38.26
N GLU A 679 -3.47 60.34 -38.04
CA GLU A 679 -4.10 59.97 -36.75
C GLU A 679 -3.81 58.52 -36.46
N GLU A 680 -2.62 58.20 -35.93
CA GLU A 680 -2.36 56.93 -35.23
C GLU A 680 -1.02 56.79 -34.46
N SER A 681 -0.39 57.87 -34.08
CA SER A 681 0.93 57.75 -33.37
C SER A 681 1.13 58.60 -32.11
N GLU A 682 0.11 59.16 -31.48
CA GLU A 682 0.30 60.08 -30.35
C GLU A 682 -0.06 59.57 -28.95
N THR A 683 -0.31 58.26 -28.76
CA THR A 683 -0.76 57.75 -27.45
C THR A 683 0.30 57.00 -26.61
N LEU A 684 1.47 56.72 -27.13
CA LEU A 684 2.53 55.96 -26.41
C LEU A 684 3.59 56.91 -25.86
N SER A 685 4.07 56.61 -24.61
CA SER A 685 5.20 57.30 -23.99
C SER A 685 6.48 57.16 -24.81
N PRO A 686 7.45 58.06 -24.76
CA PRO A 686 8.71 57.91 -25.46
C PRO A 686 9.48 56.62 -25.08
N ASP A 687 9.38 56.19 -23.84
CA ASP A 687 9.97 54.93 -23.35
C ASP A 687 9.26 53.71 -23.91
N ASP A 688 7.96 53.76 -24.07
CA ASP A 688 7.20 52.63 -24.64
C ASP A 688 7.39 52.54 -26.18
N ARG A 689 7.62 53.65 -26.87
CA ARG A 689 8.00 53.68 -28.29
C ARG A 689 9.38 53.06 -28.50
N LEU A 690 10.34 53.41 -27.66
CA LEU A 690 11.69 52.82 -27.67
C LEU A 690 11.64 51.33 -27.34
N PHE A 691 10.86 50.91 -26.36
CA PHE A 691 10.65 49.51 -26.02
C PHE A 691 9.98 48.74 -27.15
N ALA A 692 8.96 49.32 -27.77
CA ALA A 692 8.27 48.73 -28.92
C ALA A 692 9.22 48.49 -30.11
N SER A 693 10.07 49.49 -30.42
CA SER A 693 11.06 49.41 -31.47
C SER A 693 12.09 48.28 -31.21
N ARG A 694 12.58 48.17 -29.98
CA ARG A 694 13.54 47.14 -29.59
C ARG A 694 12.94 45.72 -29.65
N VAL A 695 11.69 45.55 -29.18
CA VAL A 695 11.01 44.26 -29.26
C VAL A 695 10.78 43.85 -30.71
N LYS A 696 10.35 44.80 -31.54
CA LYS A 696 10.11 44.56 -32.97
C LYS A 696 11.42 44.12 -33.65
N GLU A 697 12.48 44.91 -33.49
CA GLU A 697 13.80 44.63 -34.06
C GLU A 697 14.34 43.25 -33.63
N TYR A 698 14.23 42.94 -32.31
CA TYR A 698 14.72 41.65 -31.78
C TYR A 698 13.94 40.47 -32.34
N VAL A 699 12.60 40.55 -32.40
CA VAL A 699 11.75 39.50 -32.96
C VAL A 699 11.98 39.29 -34.43
N GLU A 700 12.09 40.41 -35.21
CA GLU A 700 12.36 40.34 -36.66
C GLU A 700 13.74 39.74 -36.97
N LYS A 701 14.76 40.08 -36.18
CA LYS A 701 16.12 39.55 -36.33
C LYS A 701 16.21 38.04 -36.03
N ASN A 702 15.35 37.52 -35.16
CA ASN A 702 15.33 36.09 -34.75
C ASN A 702 14.07 35.38 -35.30
N ILE A 703 13.51 35.83 -36.40
CA ILE A 703 12.22 35.37 -36.90
C ILE A 703 12.25 33.89 -37.34
N ASP A 704 13.39 33.43 -37.87
CA ASP A 704 13.65 32.07 -38.36
C ASP A 704 14.09 31.09 -37.27
N ASN A 705 14.42 31.58 -36.06
CA ASN A 705 14.77 30.74 -34.93
C ASN A 705 13.51 30.06 -34.33
N ALA A 706 13.35 28.76 -34.55
CA ALA A 706 12.20 27.99 -34.07
C ALA A 706 12.12 27.94 -32.54
N ASP A 707 13.24 28.02 -31.85
CA ASP A 707 13.36 27.92 -30.38
C ASP A 707 13.24 29.28 -29.66
N LEU A 708 12.97 30.38 -30.38
CA LEU A 708 12.79 31.69 -29.80
C LEU A 708 11.69 31.67 -28.72
N SER A 709 12.07 31.81 -27.48
CA SER A 709 11.18 31.79 -26.32
C SER A 709 10.89 33.20 -25.78
N VAL A 710 9.83 33.27 -24.96
CA VAL A 710 9.48 34.52 -24.24
C VAL A 710 10.58 34.92 -23.26
N ILE A 711 11.34 33.96 -22.78
CA ILE A 711 12.46 34.21 -21.84
C ILE A 711 13.58 34.94 -22.58
N ASP A 712 13.90 34.55 -23.81
CA ASP A 712 14.93 35.20 -24.62
C ASP A 712 14.57 36.65 -24.93
N ILE A 713 13.29 36.92 -25.26
CA ILE A 713 12.80 38.28 -25.49
C ILE A 713 12.88 39.10 -24.20
N ALA A 714 12.52 38.52 -23.06
CA ALA A 714 12.58 39.22 -21.76
C ALA A 714 14.02 39.57 -21.38
N GLN A 715 14.96 38.67 -21.59
CA GLN A 715 16.39 38.90 -21.37
C GLN A 715 16.95 39.97 -22.30
N ALA A 716 16.63 39.92 -23.57
CA ALA A 716 17.06 40.91 -24.56
C ALA A 716 16.54 42.32 -24.27
N MET A 717 15.37 42.39 -23.64
CA MET A 717 14.76 43.65 -23.22
C MET A 717 15.16 44.09 -21.80
N TYR A 718 15.99 43.28 -21.10
CA TYR A 718 16.40 43.50 -19.71
C TYR A 718 15.23 43.65 -18.73
N VAL A 719 14.16 42.90 -18.92
CA VAL A 719 12.98 42.89 -18.06
C VAL A 719 12.62 41.49 -17.58
N SER A 720 11.87 41.40 -16.46
CA SER A 720 11.29 40.11 -16.06
C SER A 720 10.20 39.68 -17.04
N ARG A 721 9.96 38.36 -17.10
CA ARG A 721 8.88 37.78 -17.92
C ARG A 721 7.52 38.45 -17.68
N THR A 722 7.21 38.73 -16.42
CA THR A 722 5.94 39.36 -16.01
C THR A 722 5.85 40.78 -16.58
N VAL A 723 6.94 41.58 -16.47
CA VAL A 723 7.00 42.95 -17.00
C VAL A 723 6.87 42.94 -18.52
N LEU A 724 7.52 41.99 -19.20
CA LEU A 724 7.40 41.85 -20.67
C LEU A 724 5.93 41.60 -21.05
N PHE A 725 5.23 40.68 -20.39
CA PHE A 725 3.80 40.40 -20.66
C PHE A 725 2.92 41.66 -20.50
N VAL A 726 3.10 42.36 -19.38
CA VAL A 726 2.31 43.57 -19.11
C VAL A 726 2.58 44.67 -20.14
N ARG A 727 3.85 44.98 -20.44
CA ARG A 727 4.22 46.03 -21.41
C ARG A 727 3.80 45.65 -22.84
N MET A 728 4.00 44.42 -23.27
CA MET A 728 3.58 43.98 -24.60
C MET A 728 2.05 43.97 -24.75
N LYS A 729 1.32 43.63 -23.67
CA LYS A 729 -0.16 43.72 -23.66
C LYS A 729 -0.62 45.17 -23.76
N HIS A 730 0.08 46.12 -23.10
CA HIS A 730 -0.21 47.52 -23.16
C HIS A 730 0.10 48.14 -24.54
N ILE A 731 1.29 47.87 -25.08
CA ILE A 731 1.81 48.49 -26.30
C ILE A 731 1.21 47.86 -27.57
N PHE A 732 1.19 46.54 -27.65
CA PHE A 732 0.78 45.81 -28.86
C PHE A 732 -0.60 45.17 -28.75
N ASN A 733 -1.30 45.39 -27.63
CA ASN A 733 -2.56 44.70 -27.29
C ASN A 733 -2.49 43.18 -27.46
N SER A 734 -1.29 42.56 -27.33
CA SER A 734 -1.02 41.16 -27.62
C SER A 734 -0.07 40.57 -26.59
N SER A 735 -0.21 39.26 -26.32
CA SER A 735 0.79 38.55 -25.51
C SER A 735 2.07 38.37 -26.31
N PRO A 736 3.26 38.20 -25.65
CA PRO A 736 4.52 37.96 -26.36
C PRO A 736 4.48 36.80 -27.36
N ASN A 737 3.88 35.69 -26.96
CA ASN A 737 3.73 34.51 -27.84
C ASN A 737 2.85 34.82 -29.08
N ASN A 738 1.74 35.53 -28.89
CA ASN A 738 0.87 35.87 -29.99
C ASN A 738 1.51 36.91 -30.89
N TYR A 739 2.31 37.84 -30.34
CA TYR A 739 3.03 38.84 -31.12
C TYR A 739 4.07 38.15 -32.03
N VAL A 740 4.87 37.21 -31.46
CA VAL A 740 5.83 36.42 -32.25
C VAL A 740 5.13 35.58 -33.32
N LEU A 741 4.02 34.91 -32.95
CA LEU A 741 3.24 34.10 -33.89
C LEU A 741 2.71 34.96 -35.04
N ASN A 742 2.12 36.10 -34.76
CA ASN A 742 1.59 37.01 -35.77
C ASN A 742 2.70 37.55 -36.69
N THR A 743 3.84 37.93 -36.14
CA THR A 743 5.00 38.40 -36.92
C THR A 743 5.54 37.28 -37.83
N ARG A 744 5.65 36.04 -37.35
CA ARG A 744 6.05 34.87 -38.15
C ARG A 744 5.05 34.60 -39.29
N ILE A 745 3.75 34.67 -39.03
CA ILE A 745 2.72 34.48 -40.05
C ILE A 745 2.76 35.62 -41.07
N ASN A 746 2.95 36.86 -40.65
CA ASN A 746 3.07 38.00 -41.58
C ASN A 746 4.35 37.88 -42.44
N TYR A 747 5.46 37.42 -41.88
CA TYR A 747 6.68 37.13 -42.60
C TYR A 747 6.47 35.99 -43.59
N ALA A 748 5.77 34.90 -43.20
CA ALA A 748 5.40 33.80 -44.05
C ALA A 748 4.51 34.24 -45.22
N LYS A 749 3.53 35.12 -45.01
CA LYS A 749 2.71 35.72 -46.09
C LYS A 749 3.60 36.41 -47.10
N LYS A 750 4.56 37.22 -46.63
CA LYS A 750 5.50 37.88 -47.51
C LYS A 750 6.32 36.89 -48.36
N LEU A 751 6.88 35.87 -47.76
CA LEU A 751 7.64 34.83 -48.46
C LEU A 751 6.77 34.09 -49.49
N LEU A 752 5.54 33.67 -49.10
CA LEU A 752 4.62 33.00 -50.02
C LEU A 752 4.25 33.87 -51.25
N LEU A 753 4.24 35.21 -51.08
CA LEU A 753 3.96 36.15 -52.15
C LEU A 753 5.17 36.53 -52.98
N THR A 754 6.40 36.45 -52.45
CA THR A 754 7.62 36.97 -53.14
C THR A 754 8.56 35.88 -53.62
N THR A 755 8.35 34.59 -53.22
CA THR A 755 9.21 33.48 -53.58
C THR A 755 8.38 32.31 -54.11
N ASP A 756 9.01 31.39 -54.83
CA ASP A 756 8.41 30.14 -55.32
C ASP A 756 8.79 28.94 -54.42
N TRP A 757 9.08 29.21 -53.14
CA TRP A 757 9.47 28.18 -52.18
C TRP A 757 8.31 27.26 -51.82
N ARG A 758 8.63 26.01 -51.48
CA ARG A 758 7.62 25.08 -50.97
C ARG A 758 7.09 25.56 -49.64
N VAL A 759 5.83 25.28 -49.37
CA VAL A 759 5.18 25.64 -48.07
C VAL A 759 5.97 25.15 -46.88
N SER A 760 6.64 23.99 -46.95
CA SER A 760 7.52 23.47 -45.90
C SER A 760 8.72 24.40 -45.70
N ASP A 761 9.34 24.89 -46.76
CA ASP A 761 10.53 25.74 -46.67
C ASP A 761 10.20 27.12 -46.10
N VAL A 762 9.04 27.65 -46.49
CA VAL A 762 8.46 28.88 -45.91
C VAL A 762 8.18 28.70 -44.42
N ALA A 763 7.65 27.54 -44.03
CA ALA A 763 7.40 27.23 -42.59
C ALA A 763 8.70 27.29 -41.78
N TYR A 764 9.76 26.60 -42.22
CA TYR A 764 11.05 26.60 -41.53
C TYR A 764 11.69 27.99 -41.52
N LYS A 765 11.66 28.69 -42.63
CA LYS A 765 12.23 30.07 -42.74
C LYS A 765 11.44 31.11 -41.95
N SER A 766 10.20 30.79 -41.57
CA SER A 766 9.37 31.62 -40.71
C SER A 766 9.42 31.20 -39.24
N GLY A 767 10.38 30.34 -38.85
CA GLY A 767 10.62 29.91 -37.46
C GLY A 767 9.64 28.89 -36.95
N PHE A 768 9.04 28.05 -37.79
CA PHE A 768 8.24 26.91 -37.37
C PHE A 768 9.03 25.62 -37.51
N SER A 769 9.09 24.82 -36.45
CA SER A 769 9.75 23.52 -36.48
C SER A 769 8.92 22.41 -37.13
N ASP A 770 7.60 22.59 -37.30
CA ASP A 770 6.68 21.65 -37.91
C ASP A 770 5.76 22.34 -38.95
N PRO A 771 5.89 21.96 -40.23
CA PRO A 771 5.05 22.51 -41.31
C PRO A 771 3.55 22.22 -41.15
N LYS A 772 3.16 21.16 -40.43
CA LYS A 772 1.74 20.86 -40.17
C LYS A 772 1.19 21.82 -39.13
N TYR A 773 1.99 22.12 -38.11
CA TYR A 773 1.62 23.12 -37.11
C TYR A 773 1.55 24.51 -37.74
N PHE A 774 2.53 24.88 -38.56
CA PHE A 774 2.49 26.12 -39.34
C PHE A 774 1.21 26.26 -40.13
N SER A 775 0.83 25.24 -40.93
CA SER A 775 -0.38 25.29 -41.77
C SER A 775 -1.66 25.49 -40.95
N ARG A 776 -1.74 24.92 -39.78
CA ARG A 776 -2.87 25.10 -38.86
C ARG A 776 -2.92 26.55 -38.29
N CYS A 777 -1.77 27.07 -37.87
CA CYS A 777 -1.67 28.45 -37.38
C CYS A 777 -1.95 29.47 -38.46
N PHE A 778 -1.42 29.25 -39.64
CA PHE A 778 -1.63 30.10 -40.82
C PHE A 778 -3.12 30.17 -41.19
N LYS A 779 -3.79 28.99 -41.31
CA LYS A 779 -5.24 28.95 -41.61
C LYS A 779 -6.05 29.61 -40.48
N LYS A 780 -5.68 29.43 -39.23
CA LYS A 780 -6.39 30.08 -38.09
C LYS A 780 -6.33 31.58 -38.15
N LEU A 781 -5.18 32.16 -38.56
CA LEU A 781 -4.97 33.61 -38.56
C LEU A 781 -5.32 34.29 -39.90
N THR A 782 -5.36 33.56 -41.02
CA THR A 782 -5.60 34.12 -42.35
C THR A 782 -6.92 33.67 -42.95
N GLY A 783 -7.54 32.63 -42.42
CA GLY A 783 -8.77 32.03 -42.97
C GLY A 783 -8.54 30.98 -44.04
N VAL A 784 -7.38 30.96 -44.69
CA VAL A 784 -7.05 30.10 -45.83
C VAL A 784 -5.79 29.29 -45.60
N LEU A 785 -5.60 28.19 -46.29
CA LEU A 785 -4.38 27.41 -46.20
C LEU A 785 -3.19 28.14 -46.87
N PRO A 786 -1.93 27.94 -46.40
CA PRO A 786 -0.75 28.58 -46.99
C PRO A 786 -0.62 28.33 -48.51
N ARG A 787 -1.00 27.14 -48.98
CA ARG A 787 -0.98 26.79 -50.40
C ARG A 787 -2.03 27.57 -51.21
N GLU A 788 -3.23 27.65 -50.69
CA GLU A 788 -4.32 28.44 -51.27
C GLU A 788 -3.97 29.93 -51.33
N PHE A 789 -3.29 30.44 -50.27
CA PHE A 789 -2.82 31.82 -50.20
C PHE A 789 -1.71 32.08 -51.26
N ALA A 790 -0.83 31.17 -51.52
CA ALA A 790 0.20 31.29 -52.53
C ALA A 790 -0.35 31.13 -53.94
N GLU A 791 -1.36 30.29 -54.16
CA GLU A 791 -2.02 30.09 -55.49
C GLU A 791 -2.96 31.24 -55.86
N GLY A 792 -3.54 31.98 -54.91
CA GLY A 792 -4.31 33.21 -55.13
C GLY A 792 -3.50 34.37 -55.70
N LYS A 793 -2.22 34.11 -56.01
CA LYS A 793 -1.27 35.05 -56.69
C LYS A 793 -1.34 34.99 -58.24
N LYS A 794 -2.12 34.07 -58.77
CA LYS A 794 -2.26 33.91 -60.26
C LYS A 794 -3.51 34.55 -60.76
#